data_43d5f77e22e6b13c38ad2f17cc962b0c
#
_entry.id   43d5f77e22e6b13c38ad2f17cc962b0c
#
_cell.length_a   1.000
_cell.length_b   1.000
_cell.length_c   1.000
_cell.angle_alpha   90.00
_cell.angle_beta   90.00
_cell.angle_gamma   90.00
#
_symmetry.space_group_name_H-M   'P 1'
#
loop_
_entity.id
_entity.type
_entity.pdbx_description
1 polymer ?
#
loop_
_entity_poly.entity_id
_entity_poly.type
_entity_poly.pdbx_seq_one_letter_code
_entity_poly.pdbx_strand_id
1 'polypeptide(L)'
;MIRMRNAIEGCALVVLTGFPIINLPFSLSIRIIILCLITLPLGVFGVIGIDGDSLTEFAINWVRWLKNRRVLYRSDVPVQESPSKAVRNIRHTDTTHQPPEQLGIKIKRPNNHRRRRKPQPKRSKRQSSQAPSPSAKKVPLHKNRKGGMAEDLVPIKDIRNGIIHMKDGRYIKILEVEPINFLLRSVREQKNIVASFASWLKISPVKVQIKVLTKKADISKHLNAIERDMENEQDPKCRELQQDYYNLIKTIGSREAITRRFLIIFEYEPTFNNRKTDYNEVVSTLETAARTARQYFLHCDNVVVSHDDENAFLLELLYTIFNRETSESIPVEKRIQQAQIYQATHAPETELTIPTVIAPQSIDLQHGSYTVMDGLYHAYLMVPSDGFNPRVVAGWTSLLVNAGEGIDVDFYFQREPKERIQAKLGQQIRINRSRIKDTSDTNTDFDDIESAIRSGYYLKQGLSNYEDFYYMNILVTITADTLENLEWRVAEVKRLMISQDMDLRVCRFRQEDAMCASMPFCNLDRKLFERGKRNVLTSAAASCYPFTSYEMSDENGVLLGVNKHNNSLVIVDIFNSRVYKNANLAIIGTSGAGKTFTMQLLALRMRRKGTQVFILAPLKGHEFLRACKNVGGEFISISPASKQCINIMEIRRVDQTANAIIDGVINENSILARKIQQLHIFFGLLIPDMTHEERQLLDETLIRTYALKGITHDNDSLIDPTDPEKYREMPILEDVYNLLIESQETRRMGNILNRLVHGSAKTFNQQTNVDLSNPYTVLDISELTGDLLTVGMFVALDFVWDKAKEDRTKEKAIFLDEVWQLIGSSSNSMAAEFVLEIFKIIRGYGGSAVCATQDLSDFFSLDGGKYGKGIINNAKTKIILNLEDDEAMRVQDALKLTDAEIANIIRFERGNGLISTNSNHITVEFKASDLEKQLITTDRYELSQIVQTHNT
;
A
#
# COMPACT_ATOMS: atom_id res chain seq x y z
N MET A 1 -30.04 -29.96 -1.35
CA MET A 1 -31.34 -30.01 -2.11
C MET A 1 -31.10 -30.29 -3.58
N ILE A 2 -31.60 -31.38 -4.09
CA ILE A 2 -31.50 -31.70 -5.53
C ILE A 2 -32.40 -30.71 -6.29
N ARG A 3 -31.82 -29.98 -7.27
CA ARG A 3 -32.63 -29.09 -8.10
C ARG A 3 -33.72 -29.91 -8.82
N MET A 4 -34.96 -29.45 -8.77
CA MET A 4 -36.09 -30.15 -9.42
C MET A 4 -35.81 -30.50 -10.88
N ARG A 5 -35.08 -29.67 -11.59
CA ARG A 5 -34.63 -29.91 -12.96
C ARG A 5 -33.67 -31.09 -13.05
N ASN A 6 -32.67 -31.18 -12.15
CA ASN A 6 -31.73 -32.30 -12.11
C ASN A 6 -32.44 -33.62 -11.82
N ALA A 7 -33.42 -33.61 -10.93
CA ALA A 7 -34.25 -34.78 -10.66
C ALA A 7 -35.05 -35.21 -11.89
N ILE A 8 -35.69 -34.26 -12.60
CA ILE A 8 -36.41 -34.55 -13.85
C ILE A 8 -35.47 -35.09 -14.93
N GLU A 9 -34.31 -34.48 -15.09
CA GLU A 9 -33.29 -34.95 -16.06
C GLU A 9 -32.72 -36.31 -15.69
N GLY A 10 -32.45 -36.57 -14.39
CA GLY A 10 -32.07 -37.91 -13.91
C GLY A 10 -33.13 -38.97 -14.19
N CYS A 11 -34.42 -38.68 -13.89
CA CYS A 11 -35.49 -39.57 -14.24
C CYS A 11 -35.64 -39.80 -15.75
N ALA A 12 -35.53 -38.74 -16.54
CA ALA A 12 -35.57 -38.84 -18.00
C ALA A 12 -34.44 -39.73 -18.56
N LEU A 13 -33.19 -39.59 -18.03
CA LEU A 13 -32.06 -40.43 -18.36
C LEU A 13 -32.25 -41.87 -17.98
N VAL A 14 -32.82 -42.16 -16.81
CA VAL A 14 -33.15 -43.51 -16.36
C VAL A 14 -34.15 -44.15 -17.31
N VAL A 15 -35.19 -43.43 -17.72
CA VAL A 15 -36.19 -43.93 -18.67
C VAL A 15 -35.58 -44.15 -20.07
N LEU A 16 -34.80 -43.20 -20.53
CA LEU A 16 -34.22 -43.21 -21.91
C LEU A 16 -33.16 -44.28 -22.08
N THR A 17 -32.41 -44.62 -21.04
CA THR A 17 -31.38 -45.68 -21.02
C THR A 17 -31.98 -47.02 -20.58
N GLY A 18 -32.91 -47.03 -19.66
CA GLY A 18 -33.53 -48.26 -19.11
C GLY A 18 -34.49 -48.92 -20.09
N PHE A 19 -35.33 -48.13 -20.81
CA PHE A 19 -36.30 -48.66 -21.74
C PHE A 19 -35.68 -49.51 -22.87
N PRO A 20 -34.58 -49.10 -23.56
CA PRO A 20 -33.87 -49.95 -24.54
C PRO A 20 -33.29 -51.22 -23.91
N ILE A 21 -32.71 -51.12 -22.67
CA ILE A 21 -32.08 -52.25 -21.99
C ILE A 21 -33.12 -53.35 -21.62
N ILE A 22 -34.33 -52.96 -21.22
CA ILE A 22 -35.41 -53.89 -20.89
C ILE A 22 -35.84 -54.67 -22.14
N ASN A 23 -35.77 -54.07 -23.32
CA ASN A 23 -36.19 -54.70 -24.58
C ASN A 23 -35.06 -55.49 -25.29
N LEU A 24 -33.84 -55.59 -24.71
CA LEU A 24 -32.76 -56.38 -25.28
C LEU A 24 -33.07 -57.90 -25.23
N PRO A 25 -32.66 -58.70 -26.22
CA PRO A 25 -32.94 -60.12 -26.29
C PRO A 25 -31.98 -60.96 -25.41
N PHE A 26 -31.80 -60.54 -24.13
CA PHE A 26 -30.99 -61.23 -23.12
C PHE A 26 -31.86 -61.82 -22.01
N SER A 27 -31.29 -62.77 -21.24
CA SER A 27 -31.95 -63.29 -20.03
C SER A 27 -32.26 -62.18 -19.01
N LEU A 28 -33.31 -62.33 -18.21
CA LEU A 28 -33.73 -61.35 -17.24
C LEU A 28 -32.60 -60.92 -16.30
N SER A 29 -31.77 -61.87 -15.81
CA SER A 29 -30.64 -61.63 -14.94
C SER A 29 -29.59 -60.73 -15.59
N ILE A 30 -29.27 -60.94 -16.87
CA ILE A 30 -28.31 -60.13 -17.64
C ILE A 30 -28.86 -58.69 -17.84
N ARG A 31 -30.14 -58.53 -18.13
CA ARG A 31 -30.77 -57.23 -18.28
C ARG A 31 -30.74 -56.43 -16.98
N ILE A 32 -30.99 -57.06 -15.82
CA ILE A 32 -30.93 -56.43 -14.51
C ILE A 32 -29.47 -55.98 -14.20
N ILE A 33 -28.47 -56.82 -14.49
CA ILE A 33 -27.06 -56.46 -14.29
C ILE A 33 -26.71 -55.23 -15.15
N ILE A 34 -27.05 -55.23 -16.44
CA ILE A 34 -26.77 -54.12 -17.34
C ILE A 34 -27.52 -52.84 -16.89
N LEU A 35 -28.75 -52.97 -16.40
CA LEU A 35 -29.56 -51.85 -15.90
C LEU A 35 -28.94 -51.24 -14.63
N CYS A 36 -28.47 -52.09 -13.68
CA CYS A 36 -27.77 -51.61 -12.48
C CYS A 36 -26.42 -50.97 -12.79
N LEU A 37 -25.71 -51.50 -13.81
CA LEU A 37 -24.35 -51.06 -14.12
C LEU A 37 -24.32 -49.79 -14.98
N ILE A 38 -25.33 -49.55 -15.80
CA ILE A 38 -25.36 -48.41 -16.74
C ILE A 38 -26.43 -47.39 -16.32
N THR A 39 -27.67 -47.80 -16.10
CA THR A 39 -28.78 -46.86 -15.89
C THR A 39 -28.73 -46.22 -14.53
N LEU A 40 -28.37 -46.96 -13.47
CA LEU A 40 -28.33 -46.45 -12.13
C LEU A 40 -27.21 -45.40 -11.95
N PRO A 41 -25.93 -45.62 -12.37
CA PRO A 41 -24.90 -44.56 -12.33
C PRO A 41 -25.26 -43.37 -13.20
N LEU A 42 -25.81 -43.55 -14.39
CA LEU A 42 -26.22 -42.43 -15.25
C LEU A 42 -27.37 -41.63 -14.64
N GLY A 43 -28.33 -42.31 -13.99
CA GLY A 43 -29.40 -41.65 -13.24
C GLY A 43 -28.89 -40.82 -12.06
N VAL A 44 -28.01 -41.43 -11.26
CA VAL A 44 -27.36 -40.72 -10.14
C VAL A 44 -26.54 -39.52 -10.64
N PHE A 45 -25.79 -39.73 -11.71
CA PHE A 45 -25.02 -38.66 -12.35
C PHE A 45 -25.93 -37.54 -12.89
N GLY A 46 -27.13 -37.90 -13.47
CA GLY A 46 -28.13 -36.93 -13.89
C GLY A 46 -28.68 -36.09 -12.74
N VAL A 47 -28.90 -36.74 -11.58
CA VAL A 47 -29.42 -36.06 -10.38
C VAL A 47 -28.37 -35.16 -9.72
N ILE A 48 -27.11 -35.61 -9.65
CA ILE A 48 -26.02 -34.81 -9.05
C ILE A 48 -25.70 -33.61 -9.96
N GLY A 49 -25.66 -33.80 -11.29
CA GLY A 49 -25.22 -32.80 -12.24
C GLY A 49 -23.71 -32.63 -12.29
N ILE A 50 -23.24 -31.65 -13.05
CA ILE A 50 -21.79 -31.29 -13.19
C ILE A 50 -21.59 -29.84 -12.77
N ASP A 51 -20.66 -29.60 -11.84
CA ASP A 51 -20.32 -28.26 -11.36
C ASP A 51 -21.54 -27.43 -10.88
N GLY A 52 -22.56 -28.10 -10.38
CA GLY A 52 -23.84 -27.50 -9.93
C GLY A 52 -24.78 -27.11 -11.04
N ASP A 53 -24.50 -27.41 -12.30
CA ASP A 53 -25.42 -27.30 -13.44
C ASP A 53 -26.12 -28.64 -13.69
N SER A 54 -27.33 -28.59 -14.27
CA SER A 54 -27.93 -29.79 -14.81
C SER A 54 -27.19 -30.28 -16.05
N LEU A 55 -27.28 -31.57 -16.38
CA LEU A 55 -26.60 -32.14 -17.55
C LEU A 55 -26.98 -31.42 -18.83
N THR A 56 -28.26 -31.04 -18.99
CA THR A 56 -28.69 -30.31 -20.20
C THR A 56 -28.13 -28.91 -20.25
N GLU A 57 -28.06 -28.20 -19.10
CA GLU A 57 -27.42 -26.88 -19.06
C GLU A 57 -25.93 -26.94 -19.37
N PHE A 58 -25.26 -27.94 -18.79
CA PHE A 58 -23.85 -28.18 -19.09
C PHE A 58 -23.63 -28.47 -20.59
N ALA A 59 -24.42 -29.35 -21.17
CA ALA A 59 -24.37 -29.69 -22.60
C ALA A 59 -24.66 -28.47 -23.50
N ILE A 60 -25.69 -27.68 -23.18
CA ILE A 60 -26.04 -26.46 -23.93
C ILE A 60 -24.88 -25.45 -23.86
N ASN A 61 -24.27 -25.25 -22.69
CA ASN A 61 -23.17 -24.31 -22.52
C ASN A 61 -21.89 -24.82 -23.26
N TRP A 62 -21.62 -26.12 -23.18
CA TRP A 62 -20.54 -26.75 -23.93
C TRP A 62 -20.71 -26.60 -25.45
N VAL A 63 -21.91 -26.89 -26.01
CA VAL A 63 -22.22 -26.71 -27.44
C VAL A 63 -22.12 -25.22 -27.84
N ARG A 64 -22.58 -24.31 -26.99
CA ARG A 64 -22.48 -22.87 -27.26
C ARG A 64 -21.00 -22.47 -27.29
N TRP A 65 -20.21 -22.89 -26.32
CA TRP A 65 -18.77 -22.64 -26.30
C TRP A 65 -18.06 -23.24 -27.51
N LEU A 66 -18.40 -24.47 -27.91
CA LEU A 66 -17.84 -25.08 -29.13
C LEU A 66 -18.11 -24.25 -30.39
N LYS A 67 -19.30 -23.65 -30.49
CA LYS A 67 -19.65 -22.77 -31.63
C LYS A 67 -18.92 -21.44 -31.56
N ASN A 68 -18.62 -20.93 -30.36
CA ASN A 68 -18.00 -19.62 -30.13
C ASN A 68 -16.47 -19.67 -29.97
N ARG A 69 -15.85 -20.85 -30.06
CA ARG A 69 -14.40 -21.01 -30.01
C ARG A 69 -13.73 -20.21 -31.09
N ARG A 70 -13.00 -19.16 -30.68
CA ARG A 70 -12.30 -18.26 -31.59
C ARG A 70 -11.14 -17.55 -30.89
N VAL A 71 -10.19 -17.06 -31.70
CA VAL A 71 -9.18 -16.09 -31.26
C VAL A 71 -9.47 -14.79 -31.99
N LEU A 72 -9.52 -13.72 -31.23
CA LEU A 72 -9.75 -12.37 -31.72
C LEU A 72 -8.44 -11.61 -31.67
N TYR A 73 -8.13 -10.87 -32.70
CA TYR A 73 -6.95 -10.01 -32.77
C TYR A 73 -7.40 -8.57 -33.03
N ARG A 74 -6.63 -7.62 -32.50
CA ARG A 74 -6.83 -6.22 -32.80
C ARG A 74 -6.48 -5.92 -34.26
N SER A 75 -7.11 -4.91 -34.84
CA SER A 75 -7.00 -4.59 -36.26
C SER A 75 -5.59 -4.21 -36.71
N ASP A 76 -4.79 -3.63 -35.82
CA ASP A 76 -3.42 -3.17 -36.09
C ASP A 76 -2.34 -4.25 -35.89
N VAL A 77 -2.69 -5.44 -35.42
CA VAL A 77 -1.75 -6.54 -35.21
C VAL A 77 -1.66 -7.40 -36.48
N PRO A 78 -0.48 -7.58 -37.07
CA PRO A 78 -0.30 -8.51 -38.18
C PRO A 78 -0.59 -9.94 -37.73
N VAL A 79 -1.41 -10.66 -38.48
CA VAL A 79 -1.74 -12.06 -38.15
C VAL A 79 -0.50 -12.91 -38.36
N GLN A 80 0.18 -13.30 -37.30
CA GLN A 80 1.09 -14.43 -37.35
C GLN A 80 0.24 -15.71 -37.50
N GLU A 81 0.51 -16.48 -38.56
CA GLU A 81 -0.09 -17.83 -38.71
C GLU A 81 0.17 -18.63 -37.43
N SER A 82 -0.90 -19.10 -36.81
CA SER A 82 -0.92 -19.73 -35.49
C SER A 82 0.20 -20.78 -35.32
N PRO A 83 0.90 -20.84 -34.17
CA PRO A 83 1.88 -21.87 -33.85
C PRO A 83 1.29 -23.24 -33.55
N SER A 84 0.04 -23.52 -33.97
CA SER A 84 -0.65 -24.78 -33.70
C SER A 84 -0.05 -26.03 -34.41
N LYS A 85 0.99 -25.88 -35.23
CA LYS A 85 1.72 -27.01 -35.84
C LYS A 85 3.07 -27.31 -35.21
N ALA A 86 3.63 -26.45 -34.37
CA ALA A 86 4.94 -26.64 -33.74
C ALA A 86 4.90 -27.46 -32.43
N VAL A 87 3.75 -27.51 -31.73
CA VAL A 87 3.66 -28.15 -30.40
C VAL A 87 3.32 -29.65 -30.47
N ARG A 88 3.08 -30.22 -31.66
CA ARG A 88 2.73 -31.64 -31.78
C ARG A 88 3.91 -32.64 -31.80
N ASN A 89 5.16 -32.16 -31.79
CA ASN A 89 6.33 -33.03 -31.93
C ASN A 89 7.31 -33.04 -30.73
N ILE A 90 6.87 -32.61 -29.55
CA ILE A 90 7.64 -32.82 -28.32
C ILE A 90 6.84 -33.78 -27.44
N ARG A 91 6.91 -35.06 -27.73
CA ARG A 91 6.60 -36.14 -26.79
C ARG A 91 7.85 -36.93 -26.50
N HIS A 92 8.16 -36.96 -25.21
CA HIS A 92 8.99 -37.94 -24.49
C HIS A 92 10.45 -38.12 -24.89
N THR A 93 11.32 -37.59 -24.08
CA THR A 93 12.45 -38.37 -23.56
C THR A 93 12.64 -38.02 -22.05
N ASP A 94 12.37 -39.05 -21.26
CA ASP A 94 12.77 -39.14 -19.88
C ASP A 94 14.26 -38.98 -19.74
N THR A 95 14.75 -38.17 -18.79
CA THR A 95 16.03 -38.39 -18.13
C THR A 95 16.08 -37.86 -16.71
N THR A 96 16.34 -38.76 -15.85
CA THR A 96 16.73 -38.74 -14.44
C THR A 96 17.79 -37.73 -14.06
N HIS A 97 17.67 -37.27 -12.81
CA HIS A 97 18.57 -36.47 -11.99
C HIS A 97 20.03 -36.95 -11.99
N GLN A 98 21.00 -36.05 -12.03
CA GLN A 98 22.12 -35.90 -11.07
C GLN A 98 22.87 -34.54 -11.22
N PRO A 99 23.57 -34.02 -10.17
CA PRO A 99 24.00 -32.64 -10.01
C PRO A 99 25.43 -32.34 -10.49
N PRO A 100 25.93 -31.09 -10.43
CA PRO A 100 27.03 -30.60 -11.23
C PRO A 100 28.41 -30.77 -10.62
N GLU A 101 29.43 -30.96 -11.47
CA GLU A 101 30.83 -30.76 -11.12
C GLU A 101 31.61 -29.98 -12.20
N GLN A 102 32.67 -29.37 -11.74
CA GLN A 102 33.39 -28.22 -12.23
C GLN A 102 34.40 -28.51 -13.37
N LEU A 103 34.74 -27.42 -14.08
CA LEU A 103 36.04 -27.04 -14.65
C LEU A 103 36.65 -27.81 -15.82
N GLY A 104 37.04 -27.07 -16.89
CA GLY A 104 38.13 -27.42 -17.71
C GLY A 104 38.12 -26.99 -19.18
N ILE A 105 38.82 -25.90 -19.43
CA ILE A 105 39.22 -25.36 -20.75
C ILE A 105 39.97 -26.41 -21.57
N LYS A 106 39.67 -26.55 -22.88
CA LYS A 106 40.71 -26.51 -23.95
C LYS A 106 40.16 -26.63 -25.37
N ILE A 107 40.69 -25.76 -26.19
CA ILE A 107 40.66 -25.57 -27.64
C ILE A 107 41.23 -26.77 -28.41
N LYS A 108 40.69 -27.15 -29.59
CA LYS A 108 41.37 -27.32 -30.90
C LYS A 108 40.46 -27.88 -31.99
N ARG A 109 40.49 -27.23 -33.17
CA ARG A 109 40.13 -27.71 -34.51
C ARG A 109 41.27 -28.64 -35.03
N PRO A 110 41.23 -29.21 -36.27
CA PRO A 110 40.25 -29.32 -37.37
C PRO A 110 40.28 -30.64 -38.18
N ASN A 111 39.58 -30.65 -39.34
CA ASN A 111 39.80 -31.46 -40.58
C ASN A 111 39.05 -32.79 -40.72
N ASN A 112 38.32 -32.96 -41.76
CA ASN A 112 38.43 -33.01 -43.21
C ASN A 112 37.85 -34.34 -43.86
N HIS A 113 37.26 -34.14 -45.03
CA HIS A 113 37.07 -35.08 -46.19
C HIS A 113 35.79 -35.94 -46.20
N ARG A 114 35.03 -36.05 -47.24
CA ARG A 114 35.16 -35.93 -48.71
C ARG A 114 33.84 -36.28 -49.44
N ARG A 115 33.54 -35.46 -50.49
CA ARG A 115 33.10 -35.79 -51.89
C ARG A 115 31.75 -36.52 -52.13
N ARG A 116 30.88 -36.09 -53.02
CA ARG A 116 30.86 -35.76 -54.46
C ARG A 116 29.39 -35.72 -54.89
N ARG A 117 28.82 -35.01 -55.78
CA ARG A 117 29.02 -34.56 -57.17
C ARG A 117 27.88 -33.60 -57.59
N LYS A 118 28.26 -32.66 -58.41
CA LYS A 118 27.39 -31.77 -59.23
C LYS A 118 27.04 -32.51 -60.58
N PRO A 119 26.09 -32.00 -61.42
CA PRO A 119 26.48 -30.95 -62.38
C PRO A 119 25.45 -29.83 -62.69
N GLN A 120 26.00 -28.75 -63.18
CA GLN A 120 25.43 -27.57 -63.87
C GLN A 120 25.38 -27.88 -65.41
N PRO A 121 25.10 -26.82 -66.28
CA PRO A 121 24.31 -25.63 -66.33
C PRO A 121 23.58 -25.34 -67.64
N LYS A 122 22.86 -24.26 -67.86
CA LYS A 122 22.82 -23.52 -69.13
C LYS A 122 22.53 -22.06 -69.04
N ARG A 123 23.38 -21.29 -69.74
CA ARG A 123 23.38 -19.84 -70.08
C ARG A 123 22.14 -19.48 -70.92
N SER A 124 21.67 -18.26 -71.10
CA SER A 124 22.22 -16.91 -71.23
C SER A 124 21.08 -15.93 -71.56
N LYS A 125 21.08 -14.65 -71.16
CA LYS A 125 21.44 -13.47 -71.95
C LYS A 125 21.15 -12.19 -71.19
N ARG A 126 22.09 -11.32 -71.24
CA ARG A 126 22.03 -9.90 -70.82
C ARG A 126 20.94 -9.10 -71.52
N GLN A 127 20.25 -8.20 -70.85
CA GLN A 127 20.19 -6.75 -71.26
C GLN A 127 19.76 -5.87 -70.08
N SER A 128 20.37 -4.70 -70.04
CA SER A 128 20.37 -3.61 -69.12
C SER A 128 19.03 -2.89 -68.99
N SER A 129 18.67 -2.39 -67.84
CA SER A 129 18.48 -0.96 -67.56
C SER A 129 17.41 -0.73 -66.45
N GLN A 130 17.73 0.24 -65.62
CA GLN A 130 16.83 1.08 -64.75
C GLN A 130 16.05 0.35 -63.64
N ALA A 131 16.41 0.74 -62.44
CA ALA A 131 15.66 0.47 -61.21
C ALA A 131 14.33 1.26 -61.22
N PRO A 132 13.23 0.66 -60.75
CA PRO A 132 12.12 1.36 -60.15
C PRO A 132 12.13 1.13 -58.62
N SER A 133 11.87 2.23 -57.90
CA SER A 133 11.56 2.27 -56.49
C SER A 133 10.58 1.16 -56.06
N PRO A 134 10.69 0.68 -54.82
CA PRO A 134 9.77 -0.35 -54.38
C PRO A 134 8.37 0.25 -54.13
N SER A 135 7.46 -0.05 -55.04
CA SER A 135 6.04 0.14 -54.80
C SER A 135 5.61 -0.71 -53.65
N ALA A 136 5.16 -0.07 -52.58
CA ALA A 136 4.52 -0.72 -51.45
C ALA A 136 3.37 -1.61 -51.97
N LYS A 137 3.53 -2.93 -51.82
CA LYS A 137 2.42 -3.86 -51.97
C LYS A 137 1.33 -3.49 -51.02
N LYS A 138 0.19 -2.97 -51.54
CA LYS A 138 -1.04 -2.80 -50.76
C LYS A 138 -1.37 -4.16 -50.12
N VAL A 139 -1.22 -4.24 -48.83
CA VAL A 139 -1.74 -5.37 -48.04
C VAL A 139 -3.27 -5.24 -48.08
N PRO A 140 -4.00 -6.31 -48.49
CA PRO A 140 -5.45 -6.23 -48.58
C PRO A 140 -6.06 -5.97 -47.20
N LEU A 141 -6.89 -4.93 -47.08
CA LEU A 141 -7.72 -4.71 -45.90
C LEU A 141 -8.60 -5.96 -45.68
N HIS A 142 -8.50 -6.57 -44.52
CA HIS A 142 -9.18 -7.80 -44.18
C HIS A 142 -10.71 -7.66 -44.15
N LYS A 143 -11.38 -7.94 -45.26
CA LYS A 143 -12.86 -8.07 -45.32
C LYS A 143 -13.40 -9.46 -44.95
N ASN A 144 -12.56 -10.46 -44.65
CA ASN A 144 -13.01 -11.82 -44.36
C ASN A 144 -12.15 -12.49 -43.26
N ARG A 145 -12.19 -11.98 -42.00
CA ARG A 145 -11.72 -12.78 -40.85
C ARG A 145 -12.89 -13.64 -40.34
N LYS A 146 -12.77 -14.94 -40.42
CA LYS A 146 -13.70 -15.95 -39.84
C LYS A 146 -13.70 -15.97 -38.29
N GLY A 147 -13.35 -14.87 -37.58
CA GLY A 147 -13.21 -14.83 -36.12
C GLY A 147 -13.72 -13.55 -35.45
N GLY A 148 -13.97 -12.48 -36.17
CA GLY A 148 -14.23 -11.15 -35.57
C GLY A 148 -12.95 -10.43 -35.15
N MET A 149 -13.08 -9.19 -34.69
CA MET A 149 -11.98 -8.37 -34.19
C MET A 149 -12.09 -8.23 -32.65
N ALA A 150 -10.98 -7.96 -31.96
CA ALA A 150 -10.98 -7.72 -30.53
C ALA A 150 -11.81 -6.48 -30.15
N GLU A 151 -11.84 -5.47 -31.02
CA GLU A 151 -12.68 -4.26 -30.91
C GLU A 151 -14.18 -4.56 -30.87
N ASP A 152 -14.62 -5.69 -31.43
CA ASP A 152 -16.03 -6.07 -31.43
C ASP A 152 -16.52 -6.47 -30.02
N LEU A 153 -15.61 -6.99 -29.17
CA LEU A 153 -15.90 -7.34 -27.77
C LEU A 153 -15.90 -6.13 -26.84
N VAL A 154 -15.41 -4.98 -27.26
CA VAL A 154 -15.44 -3.74 -26.49
C VAL A 154 -16.76 -3.04 -26.71
N PRO A 155 -17.69 -3.04 -25.74
CA PRO A 155 -19.06 -2.54 -25.94
C PRO A 155 -19.17 -1.01 -25.82
N ILE A 156 -18.08 -0.27 -25.88
CA ILE A 156 -18.01 1.18 -25.72
C ILE A 156 -18.19 1.86 -27.06
N LYS A 157 -19.03 2.89 -27.08
CA LYS A 157 -19.22 3.78 -28.23
C LYS A 157 -18.35 5.02 -28.11
N ASP A 158 -18.39 5.70 -26.94
CA ASP A 158 -17.71 6.96 -26.71
C ASP A 158 -17.55 7.25 -25.20
N ILE A 159 -16.68 8.20 -24.83
CA ILE A 159 -16.51 8.73 -23.47
C ILE A 159 -16.63 10.24 -23.53
N ARG A 160 -17.59 10.82 -22.77
CA ARG A 160 -17.81 12.27 -22.70
C ARG A 160 -18.26 12.67 -21.30
N ASN A 161 -17.74 13.78 -20.77
CA ASN A 161 -18.11 14.33 -19.47
C ASN A 161 -17.97 13.31 -18.34
N GLY A 162 -16.89 12.49 -18.35
CA GLY A 162 -16.70 11.44 -17.38
C GLY A 162 -17.78 10.34 -17.39
N ILE A 163 -18.48 10.14 -18.50
CA ILE A 163 -19.52 9.13 -18.69
C ILE A 163 -19.19 8.28 -19.92
N ILE A 164 -19.28 6.96 -19.76
CA ILE A 164 -19.07 6.00 -20.84
C ILE A 164 -20.41 5.76 -21.53
N HIS A 165 -20.44 5.97 -22.84
CA HIS A 165 -21.57 5.65 -23.70
C HIS A 165 -21.40 4.24 -24.25
N MET A 166 -22.32 3.37 -23.97
CA MET A 166 -22.30 1.99 -24.43
C MET A 166 -22.95 1.83 -25.79
N LYS A 167 -22.54 0.80 -26.57
CA LYS A 167 -23.14 0.47 -27.88
C LYS A 167 -24.61 0.03 -27.76
N ASP A 168 -25.02 -0.48 -26.59
CA ASP A 168 -26.41 -0.89 -26.31
C ASP A 168 -27.33 0.27 -25.86
N GLY A 169 -26.80 1.50 -25.77
CA GLY A 169 -27.53 2.70 -25.39
C GLY A 169 -27.55 3.01 -23.90
N ARG A 170 -26.91 2.20 -23.05
CA ARG A 170 -26.70 2.51 -21.62
C ARG A 170 -25.58 3.51 -21.42
N TYR A 171 -25.61 4.17 -20.28
CA TYR A 171 -24.58 5.13 -19.85
C TYR A 171 -24.02 4.69 -18.49
N ILE A 172 -22.68 4.76 -18.36
CA ILE A 172 -21.95 4.28 -17.17
C ILE A 172 -21.14 5.41 -16.57
N LYS A 173 -21.25 5.59 -15.26
CA LYS A 173 -20.38 6.45 -14.43
C LYS A 173 -19.55 5.58 -13.50
N ILE A 174 -18.25 5.87 -13.40
CA ILE A 174 -17.30 5.18 -12.53
C ILE A 174 -16.74 6.19 -11.56
N LEU A 175 -16.71 5.84 -10.28
CA LEU A 175 -16.08 6.60 -9.20
C LEU A 175 -14.98 5.76 -8.59
N GLU A 176 -13.83 6.36 -8.32
CA GLU A 176 -12.75 5.74 -7.56
C GLU A 176 -12.84 6.14 -6.09
N VAL A 177 -12.64 5.19 -5.19
CA VAL A 177 -12.75 5.38 -3.73
C VAL A 177 -11.45 4.96 -3.07
N GLU A 178 -10.89 5.84 -2.23
CA GLU A 178 -9.78 5.49 -1.35
C GLU A 178 -10.28 4.62 -0.20
N PRO A 179 -9.69 3.45 0.02
CA PRO A 179 -10.06 2.56 1.11
C PRO A 179 -9.56 3.08 2.46
N ILE A 180 -10.12 2.52 3.54
CA ILE A 180 -9.66 2.75 4.91
C ILE A 180 -9.17 1.44 5.53
N ASN A 181 -8.39 1.52 6.61
CA ASN A 181 -8.07 0.33 7.39
C ASN A 181 -9.22 -0.03 8.34
N PHE A 182 -10.28 -0.63 7.77
CA PHE A 182 -11.51 -0.95 8.48
C PHE A 182 -11.27 -1.91 9.67
N LEU A 183 -10.36 -2.87 9.53
CA LEU A 183 -10.15 -3.93 10.53
C LEU A 183 -9.45 -3.42 11.80
N LEU A 184 -8.73 -2.31 11.71
CA LEU A 184 -8.08 -1.67 12.86
C LEU A 184 -8.99 -0.66 13.58
N ARG A 185 -10.17 -0.36 13.03
CA ARG A 185 -11.14 0.53 13.67
C ARG A 185 -11.82 -0.14 14.87
N SER A 186 -12.23 0.66 15.83
CA SER A 186 -13.02 0.19 16.96
C SER A 186 -14.35 -0.43 16.50
N VAL A 187 -14.92 -1.34 17.27
CA VAL A 187 -16.21 -1.98 16.96
C VAL A 187 -17.33 -0.95 16.76
N ARG A 188 -17.29 0.18 17.50
CA ARG A 188 -18.25 1.29 17.35
C ARG A 188 -18.09 1.99 16.02
N GLU A 189 -16.86 2.29 15.61
CA GLU A 189 -16.57 2.92 14.32
C GLU A 189 -16.94 2.00 13.17
N GLN A 190 -16.57 0.71 13.23
CA GLN A 190 -16.97 -0.27 12.23
C GLN A 190 -18.49 -0.34 12.05
N LYS A 191 -19.26 -0.33 13.14
CA LYS A 191 -20.74 -0.28 13.09
C LYS A 191 -21.25 1.00 12.44
N ASN A 192 -20.65 2.15 12.74
CA ASN A 192 -21.04 3.43 12.15
C ASN A 192 -20.75 3.48 10.64
N ILE A 193 -19.58 2.96 10.22
CA ILE A 193 -19.20 2.86 8.80
C ILE A 193 -20.18 1.99 8.05
N VAL A 194 -20.46 0.77 8.56
CA VAL A 194 -21.44 -0.14 7.95
C VAL A 194 -22.84 0.47 7.89
N ALA A 195 -23.27 1.20 8.93
CA ALA A 195 -24.57 1.90 8.95
C ALA A 195 -24.64 3.04 7.93
N SER A 196 -23.55 3.79 7.75
CA SER A 196 -23.45 4.85 6.73
C SER A 196 -23.49 4.25 5.31
N PHE A 197 -22.76 3.17 5.09
CA PHE A 197 -22.79 2.43 3.83
C PHE A 197 -24.17 1.82 3.53
N ALA A 198 -24.85 1.27 4.56
CA ALA A 198 -26.23 0.79 4.45
C ALA A 198 -27.19 1.92 4.04
N SER A 199 -27.01 3.11 4.59
CA SER A 199 -27.82 4.28 4.26
C SER A 199 -27.61 4.71 2.82
N TRP A 200 -26.35 4.69 2.34
CA TRP A 200 -26.04 4.95 0.94
C TRP A 200 -26.66 3.92 0.00
N LEU A 201 -26.59 2.62 0.31
CA LEU A 201 -27.18 1.56 -0.51
C LEU A 201 -28.68 1.77 -0.75
N LYS A 202 -29.41 2.29 0.25
CA LYS A 202 -30.86 2.55 0.12
C LYS A 202 -31.21 3.63 -0.91
N ILE A 203 -30.30 4.59 -1.14
CA ILE A 203 -30.52 5.71 -2.06
C ILE A 203 -29.71 5.59 -3.34
N SER A 204 -28.80 4.61 -3.43
CA SER A 204 -27.99 4.32 -4.61
C SER A 204 -28.86 3.95 -5.81
N PRO A 205 -28.35 4.03 -7.04
CA PRO A 205 -29.02 3.48 -8.22
C PRO A 205 -29.43 2.02 -8.03
N VAL A 206 -30.42 1.55 -8.82
CA VAL A 206 -31.02 0.21 -8.67
C VAL A 206 -29.98 -0.90 -8.83
N LYS A 207 -29.04 -0.72 -9.77
CA LYS A 207 -27.92 -1.63 -9.99
C LYS A 207 -26.63 -0.90 -9.69
N VAL A 208 -25.78 -1.51 -8.87
CA VAL A 208 -24.45 -1.05 -8.52
C VAL A 208 -23.47 -2.20 -8.66
N GLN A 209 -22.36 -1.95 -9.33
CA GLN A 209 -21.21 -2.84 -9.33
C GLN A 209 -20.10 -2.17 -8.51
N ILE A 210 -19.53 -2.88 -7.56
CA ILE A 210 -18.30 -2.45 -6.87
C ILE A 210 -17.20 -3.39 -7.33
N LYS A 211 -16.17 -2.82 -7.96
CA LYS A 211 -15.02 -3.57 -8.45
C LYS A 211 -13.79 -3.24 -7.65
N VAL A 212 -13.11 -4.28 -7.19
CA VAL A 212 -11.76 -4.20 -6.63
C VAL A 212 -10.81 -4.71 -7.70
N LEU A 213 -9.96 -3.82 -8.19
CA LEU A 213 -8.97 -4.10 -9.23
C LEU A 213 -7.58 -4.17 -8.59
N THR A 214 -6.87 -5.27 -8.77
CA THR A 214 -5.48 -5.42 -8.34
C THR A 214 -4.53 -5.05 -9.48
N LYS A 215 -3.48 -4.31 -9.16
CA LYS A 215 -2.41 -3.94 -10.09
C LYS A 215 -1.07 -4.09 -9.36
N LYS A 216 0.00 -4.42 -10.09
CA LYS A 216 1.35 -4.27 -9.54
C LYS A 216 1.59 -2.81 -9.19
N ALA A 217 2.27 -2.55 -8.08
CA ALA A 217 2.59 -1.19 -7.69
C ALA A 217 3.53 -0.56 -8.73
N ASP A 218 3.21 0.64 -9.17
CA ASP A 218 4.11 1.40 -10.01
C ASP A 218 5.21 2.04 -9.16
N ILE A 219 6.33 1.34 -9.06
CA ILE A 219 7.52 1.81 -8.34
C ILE A 219 8.44 2.68 -9.22
N SER A 220 8.13 2.85 -10.52
CA SER A 220 9.02 3.52 -11.47
C SER A 220 9.30 4.96 -11.06
N LYS A 221 8.30 5.69 -10.56
CA LYS A 221 8.47 7.07 -10.07
C LYS A 221 9.43 7.13 -8.89
N HIS A 222 9.31 6.18 -7.96
CA HIS A 222 10.17 6.09 -6.79
C HIS A 222 11.61 5.69 -7.19
N LEU A 223 11.78 4.72 -8.09
CA LEU A 223 13.09 4.35 -8.61
C LEU A 223 13.77 5.51 -9.35
N ASN A 224 13.03 6.25 -10.20
CA ASN A 224 13.54 7.44 -10.88
C ASN A 224 13.92 8.58 -9.92
N ALA A 225 13.24 8.68 -8.77
CA ALA A 225 13.62 9.62 -7.72
C ALA A 225 14.95 9.22 -7.06
N ILE A 226 15.13 7.93 -6.77
CA ILE A 226 16.39 7.40 -6.21
C ILE A 226 17.56 7.59 -7.20
N GLU A 227 17.32 7.35 -8.50
CA GLU A 227 18.36 7.57 -9.53
C GLU A 227 18.82 9.02 -9.57
N ARG A 228 17.89 9.98 -9.50
CA ARG A 228 18.21 11.42 -9.40
C ARG A 228 18.98 11.76 -8.12
N ASP A 229 18.60 11.15 -6.99
CA ASP A 229 19.33 11.35 -5.72
C ASP A 229 20.76 10.81 -5.84
N MET A 230 20.98 9.66 -6.51
CA MET A 230 22.30 9.09 -6.75
C MET A 230 23.18 9.95 -7.67
N GLU A 231 22.60 10.59 -8.69
CA GLU A 231 23.33 11.49 -9.59
C GLU A 231 23.87 12.72 -8.84
N ASN A 232 23.12 13.23 -7.86
CA ASN A 232 23.46 14.41 -7.07
C ASN A 232 24.38 14.11 -5.88
N GLU A 233 24.53 12.86 -5.45
CA GLU A 233 25.32 12.48 -4.28
C GLU A 233 26.83 12.48 -4.61
N GLN A 234 27.61 13.11 -3.75
CA GLN A 234 29.06 13.22 -3.91
C GLN A 234 29.82 12.15 -3.12
N ASP A 235 29.29 11.70 -1.99
CA ASP A 235 29.93 10.69 -1.15
C ASP A 235 29.80 9.30 -1.77
N PRO A 236 30.91 8.61 -2.09
CA PRO A 236 30.86 7.27 -2.69
C PRO A 236 30.21 6.22 -1.80
N LYS A 237 30.34 6.32 -0.48
CA LYS A 237 29.73 5.40 0.48
C LYS A 237 28.21 5.58 0.56
N CYS A 238 27.76 6.83 0.56
CA CYS A 238 26.32 7.12 0.52
C CYS A 238 25.71 6.65 -0.82
N ARG A 239 26.46 6.77 -1.92
CA ARG A 239 26.03 6.26 -3.24
C ARG A 239 25.91 4.73 -3.26
N GLU A 240 26.81 4.02 -2.58
CA GLU A 240 26.71 2.55 -2.41
C GLU A 240 25.42 2.16 -1.65
N LEU A 241 25.11 2.88 -0.56
CA LEU A 241 23.87 2.69 0.18
C LEU A 241 22.61 3.01 -0.67
N GLN A 242 22.68 4.04 -1.51
CA GLN A 242 21.58 4.37 -2.45
C GLN A 242 21.37 3.25 -3.48
N GLN A 243 22.44 2.68 -4.01
CA GLN A 243 22.38 1.58 -4.98
C GLN A 243 21.81 0.30 -4.35
N ASP A 244 22.21 -0.01 -3.13
CA ASP A 244 21.68 -1.16 -2.38
C ASP A 244 20.20 -0.97 -2.07
N TYR A 245 19.80 0.21 -1.64
CA TYR A 245 18.39 0.53 -1.43
C TYR A 245 17.57 0.48 -2.73
N TYR A 246 18.10 0.93 -3.86
CA TYR A 246 17.48 0.80 -5.18
C TYR A 246 17.20 -0.67 -5.51
N ASN A 247 18.18 -1.54 -5.27
CA ASN A 247 18.05 -2.97 -5.49
C ASN A 247 16.99 -3.61 -4.56
N LEU A 248 16.93 -3.18 -3.30
CA LEU A 248 15.91 -3.59 -2.34
C LEU A 248 14.50 -3.24 -2.85
N ILE A 249 14.27 -1.98 -3.23
CA ILE A 249 12.97 -1.52 -3.76
C ILE A 249 12.60 -2.29 -5.02
N LYS A 250 13.54 -2.48 -5.94
CA LYS A 250 13.30 -3.23 -7.17
C LYS A 250 12.92 -4.68 -6.89
N THR A 251 13.58 -5.30 -5.92
CA THR A 251 13.31 -6.70 -5.53
C THR A 251 11.95 -6.86 -4.87
N ILE A 252 11.64 -6.00 -3.87
CA ILE A 252 10.35 -6.06 -3.18
C ILE A 252 9.22 -5.65 -4.15
N GLY A 253 9.42 -4.60 -4.93
CA GLY A 253 8.43 -4.10 -5.89
C GLY A 253 8.07 -5.11 -6.98
N SER A 254 9.04 -5.91 -7.43
CA SER A 254 8.79 -6.93 -8.45
C SER A 254 8.07 -8.19 -7.92
N ARG A 255 8.17 -8.46 -6.61
CA ARG A 255 7.68 -9.71 -6.01
C ARG A 255 6.45 -9.54 -5.12
N GLU A 256 6.35 -8.45 -4.40
CA GLU A 256 5.40 -8.33 -3.28
C GLU A 256 4.49 -7.09 -3.36
N ALA A 257 4.85 -6.08 -4.15
CA ALA A 257 4.14 -4.82 -4.17
C ALA A 257 2.88 -4.88 -5.04
N ILE A 258 1.73 -4.83 -4.38
CA ILE A 258 0.41 -4.84 -5.01
C ILE A 258 -0.34 -3.58 -4.58
N THR A 259 -0.94 -2.89 -5.54
CA THR A 259 -1.91 -1.82 -5.27
C THR A 259 -3.32 -2.25 -5.65
N ARG A 260 -4.30 -1.67 -4.98
CA ARG A 260 -5.73 -1.96 -5.20
C ARG A 260 -6.48 -0.68 -5.49
N ARG A 261 -7.27 -0.71 -6.55
CA ARG A 261 -8.20 0.36 -6.90
C ARG A 261 -9.62 -0.09 -6.62
N PHE A 262 -10.37 0.75 -5.95
CA PHE A 262 -11.76 0.47 -5.60
C PHE A 262 -12.68 1.36 -6.42
N LEU A 263 -13.52 0.73 -7.23
CA LEU A 263 -14.38 1.42 -8.18
C LEU A 263 -15.84 1.17 -7.85
N ILE A 264 -16.65 2.22 -7.85
CA ILE A 264 -18.11 2.15 -7.79
C ILE A 264 -18.64 2.50 -9.16
N ILE A 265 -19.45 1.64 -9.72
CA ILE A 265 -19.97 1.73 -11.08
C ILE A 265 -21.49 1.82 -11.01
N PHE A 266 -22.05 2.83 -11.67
CA PHE A 266 -23.48 3.06 -11.83
C PHE A 266 -23.88 2.97 -13.29
N GLU A 267 -25.10 2.43 -13.55
CA GLU A 267 -25.68 2.49 -14.88
C GLU A 267 -26.91 3.40 -14.91
N TYR A 268 -27.10 4.05 -16.03
CA TYR A 268 -28.35 4.66 -16.43
C TYR A 268 -28.85 3.94 -17.68
N GLU A 269 -30.05 3.31 -17.57
CA GLU A 269 -30.71 2.62 -18.66
C GLU A 269 -31.92 3.45 -19.09
N PRO A 270 -31.95 3.97 -20.35
CA PRO A 270 -33.09 4.73 -20.85
C PRO A 270 -34.36 3.89 -20.84
N THR A 271 -35.45 4.41 -20.27
CA THR A 271 -36.73 3.75 -20.26
C THR A 271 -37.33 3.73 -21.69
N PHE A 272 -37.89 2.61 -22.11
CA PHE A 272 -38.44 2.36 -23.45
C PHE A 272 -39.48 3.39 -23.96
N ASN A 273 -40.04 4.21 -23.08
CA ASN A 273 -41.05 5.19 -23.42
C ASN A 273 -40.53 6.54 -23.91
N ASN A 274 -39.24 6.83 -23.77
CA ASN A 274 -38.64 8.09 -24.23
C ASN A 274 -37.86 7.87 -25.53
N ARG A 275 -38.48 8.20 -26.66
CA ARG A 275 -37.88 8.14 -28.00
C ARG A 275 -36.69 9.06 -28.22
N LYS A 276 -36.42 9.99 -27.28
CA LYS A 276 -35.18 10.82 -27.23
C LYS A 276 -34.83 11.02 -25.77
N THR A 277 -33.92 10.23 -25.26
CA THR A 277 -33.33 10.49 -23.96
C THR A 277 -32.53 11.79 -24.07
N ASP A 278 -32.86 12.80 -23.29
CA ASP A 278 -32.04 14.01 -23.24
C ASP A 278 -30.71 13.67 -22.54
N TYR A 279 -29.62 13.87 -23.24
CA TYR A 279 -28.28 13.62 -22.68
C TYR A 279 -28.01 14.45 -21.41
N ASN A 280 -28.54 15.66 -21.30
CA ASN A 280 -28.44 16.48 -20.11
C ASN A 280 -29.14 15.86 -18.89
N GLU A 281 -30.26 15.18 -19.10
CA GLU A 281 -30.96 14.43 -18.04
C GLU A 281 -30.10 13.26 -17.54
N VAL A 282 -29.46 12.54 -18.45
CA VAL A 282 -28.54 11.44 -18.11
C VAL A 282 -27.37 11.95 -17.27
N VAL A 283 -26.70 13.02 -17.72
CA VAL A 283 -25.58 13.66 -17.01
C VAL A 283 -26.03 14.12 -15.63
N SER A 284 -27.14 14.83 -15.52
CA SER A 284 -27.67 15.34 -14.25
C SER A 284 -28.00 14.19 -13.27
N THR A 285 -28.57 13.10 -13.75
CA THR A 285 -28.93 11.95 -12.91
C THR A 285 -27.68 11.24 -12.39
N LEU A 286 -26.72 10.94 -13.26
CA LEU A 286 -25.48 10.26 -12.88
C LEU A 286 -24.59 11.14 -11.98
N GLU A 287 -24.51 12.45 -12.25
CA GLU A 287 -23.78 13.39 -11.39
C GLU A 287 -24.44 13.55 -10.01
N THR A 288 -25.78 13.50 -9.93
CA THR A 288 -26.48 13.51 -8.65
C THR A 288 -26.19 12.25 -7.86
N ALA A 289 -26.17 11.07 -8.51
CA ALA A 289 -25.79 9.82 -7.88
C ALA A 289 -24.33 9.86 -7.38
N ALA A 290 -23.41 10.42 -8.18
CA ALA A 290 -22.00 10.58 -7.84
C ALA A 290 -21.80 11.53 -6.64
N ARG A 291 -22.49 12.68 -6.63
CA ARG A 291 -22.45 13.64 -5.52
C ARG A 291 -22.97 13.02 -4.24
N THR A 292 -24.08 12.29 -4.32
CA THR A 292 -24.65 11.58 -3.18
C THR A 292 -23.68 10.53 -2.63
N ALA A 293 -23.04 9.77 -3.51
CA ALA A 293 -22.01 8.81 -3.11
C ALA A 293 -20.87 9.52 -2.36
N ARG A 294 -20.32 10.63 -2.90
CA ARG A 294 -19.25 11.41 -2.24
C ARG A 294 -19.64 11.84 -0.81
N GLN A 295 -20.86 12.31 -0.60
CA GLN A 295 -21.33 12.72 0.72
C GLN A 295 -21.39 11.56 1.72
N TYR A 296 -21.99 10.45 1.33
CA TYR A 296 -22.13 9.29 2.22
C TYR A 296 -20.82 8.56 2.50
N PHE A 297 -19.93 8.48 1.51
CA PHE A 297 -18.62 7.89 1.72
C PHE A 297 -17.73 8.71 2.65
N LEU A 298 -17.91 10.03 2.68
CA LEU A 298 -17.23 10.88 3.66
C LEU A 298 -17.64 10.50 5.11
N HIS A 299 -18.89 10.10 5.34
CA HIS A 299 -19.34 9.58 6.65
C HIS A 299 -18.82 8.16 6.95
N CYS A 300 -18.29 7.47 5.94
CA CYS A 300 -17.57 6.20 6.10
C CYS A 300 -16.06 6.40 6.31
N ASP A 301 -15.57 7.62 6.44
CA ASP A 301 -14.14 8.00 6.43
C ASP A 301 -13.43 7.69 5.11
N ASN A 302 -14.16 7.37 4.03
CA ASN A 302 -13.60 7.17 2.70
C ASN A 302 -13.59 8.46 1.90
N VAL A 303 -12.60 8.62 1.04
CA VAL A 303 -12.53 9.70 0.08
C VAL A 303 -12.86 9.17 -1.31
N VAL A 304 -13.80 9.83 -1.99
CA VAL A 304 -14.01 9.59 -3.43
C VAL A 304 -13.04 10.48 -4.18
N VAL A 305 -12.14 9.87 -4.93
CA VAL A 305 -11.08 10.56 -5.67
C VAL A 305 -11.69 11.49 -6.72
N SER A 306 -11.16 12.69 -6.83
CA SER A 306 -11.51 13.63 -7.90
C SER A 306 -10.36 13.71 -8.88
N HIS A 307 -10.64 13.45 -10.14
CA HIS A 307 -9.66 13.53 -11.22
C HIS A 307 -9.83 14.85 -11.98
N ASP A 308 -8.73 15.51 -12.33
CA ASP A 308 -8.76 16.79 -13.09
C ASP A 308 -9.37 16.59 -14.49
N ASP A 309 -9.07 15.46 -15.14
CA ASP A 309 -9.71 15.02 -16.39
C ASP A 309 -10.32 13.63 -16.21
N GLU A 310 -11.63 13.58 -15.97
CA GLU A 310 -12.39 12.33 -15.82
C GLU A 310 -12.39 11.48 -17.11
N ASN A 311 -12.29 12.08 -18.30
CA ASN A 311 -12.25 11.30 -19.54
C ASN A 311 -10.91 10.61 -19.74
N ALA A 312 -9.80 11.28 -19.42
CA ALA A 312 -8.46 10.71 -19.45
C ALA A 312 -8.35 9.57 -18.42
N PHE A 313 -8.85 9.78 -17.21
CA PHE A 313 -8.92 8.76 -16.17
C PHE A 313 -9.66 7.50 -16.64
N LEU A 314 -10.86 7.65 -17.23
CA LEU A 314 -11.64 6.52 -17.72
C LEU A 314 -10.94 5.79 -18.85
N LEU A 315 -10.28 6.51 -19.76
CA LEU A 315 -9.54 5.91 -20.86
C LEU A 315 -8.34 5.10 -20.36
N GLU A 316 -7.55 5.65 -19.43
CA GLU A 316 -6.44 4.95 -18.79
C GLU A 316 -6.91 3.71 -18.03
N LEU A 317 -7.97 3.84 -17.21
CA LEU A 317 -8.55 2.75 -16.45
C LEU A 317 -8.98 1.59 -17.36
N LEU A 318 -9.73 1.88 -18.41
CA LEU A 318 -10.21 0.90 -19.35
C LEU A 318 -9.07 0.25 -20.14
N TYR A 319 -8.09 1.07 -20.56
CA TYR A 319 -6.90 0.54 -21.22
C TYR A 319 -6.13 -0.43 -20.32
N THR A 320 -5.95 -0.09 -19.06
CA THR A 320 -5.29 -0.96 -18.06
C THR A 320 -6.05 -2.27 -17.83
N ILE A 321 -7.38 -2.24 -17.76
CA ILE A 321 -8.19 -3.45 -17.56
C ILE A 321 -8.10 -4.41 -18.74
N PHE A 322 -8.13 -3.90 -19.99
CA PHE A 322 -8.07 -4.71 -21.18
C PHE A 322 -6.66 -5.14 -21.58
N ASN A 323 -5.62 -4.37 -21.18
CA ASN A 323 -4.22 -4.59 -21.57
C ASN A 323 -3.32 -4.61 -20.33
N ARG A 324 -3.51 -5.56 -19.43
CA ARG A 324 -2.80 -5.61 -18.13
C ARG A 324 -1.29 -5.69 -18.28
N GLU A 325 -0.79 -6.57 -19.14
CA GLU A 325 0.65 -6.74 -19.40
C GLU A 325 1.20 -5.57 -20.21
N THR A 326 0.52 -5.25 -21.31
CA THR A 326 0.97 -4.19 -22.23
C THR A 326 0.95 -2.81 -21.58
N SER A 327 -0.01 -2.52 -20.68
CA SER A 327 -0.11 -1.22 -20.01
C SER A 327 1.03 -0.93 -19.04
N GLU A 328 1.73 -1.95 -18.54
CA GLU A 328 2.92 -1.76 -17.70
C GLU A 328 4.10 -1.17 -18.49
N SER A 329 4.21 -1.49 -19.78
CA SER A 329 5.31 -1.05 -20.64
C SER A 329 4.94 0.10 -21.58
N ILE A 330 3.69 0.19 -21.99
CA ILE A 330 3.19 1.19 -22.96
C ILE A 330 2.04 1.96 -22.32
N PRO A 331 2.28 3.20 -21.84
CA PRO A 331 1.23 4.08 -21.36
C PRO A 331 0.18 4.39 -22.43
N VAL A 332 -1.04 4.78 -22.00
CA VAL A 332 -2.17 5.03 -22.92
C VAL A 332 -1.88 6.13 -23.93
N GLU A 333 -1.10 7.16 -23.58
CA GLU A 333 -0.72 8.26 -24.46
C GLU A 333 0.14 7.75 -25.64
N LYS A 334 1.12 6.88 -25.35
CA LYS A 334 1.93 6.23 -26.39
C LYS A 334 1.08 5.32 -27.26
N ARG A 335 0.11 4.63 -26.65
CA ARG A 335 -0.83 3.77 -27.38
C ARG A 335 -1.72 4.58 -28.33
N ILE A 336 -2.21 5.74 -27.91
CA ILE A 336 -2.98 6.66 -28.76
C ILE A 336 -2.12 7.08 -29.98
N GLN A 337 -0.87 7.49 -29.74
CA GLN A 337 0.05 7.87 -30.81
C GLN A 337 0.28 6.73 -31.82
N GLN A 338 0.50 5.50 -31.34
CA GLN A 338 0.65 4.32 -32.19
C GLN A 338 -0.61 4.07 -33.04
N ALA A 339 -1.79 4.18 -32.41
CA ALA A 339 -3.06 4.00 -33.11
C ALA A 339 -3.31 5.07 -34.17
N GLN A 340 -2.95 6.33 -33.90
CA GLN A 340 -3.02 7.45 -34.85
C GLN A 340 -2.07 7.23 -36.05
N ILE A 341 -0.83 6.79 -35.80
CA ILE A 341 0.14 6.51 -36.87
C ILE A 341 -0.34 5.35 -37.73
N TYR A 342 -0.86 4.30 -37.12
CA TYR A 342 -1.41 3.16 -37.87
C TYR A 342 -2.60 3.57 -38.74
N GLN A 343 -3.53 4.34 -38.17
CA GLN A 343 -4.70 4.83 -38.88
C GLN A 343 -4.31 5.72 -40.07
N ALA A 344 -3.42 6.68 -39.87
CA ALA A 344 -2.96 7.59 -40.92
C ALA A 344 -2.30 6.83 -42.10
N THR A 345 -1.64 5.70 -41.81
CA THR A 345 -0.95 4.89 -42.83
C THR A 345 -1.86 3.88 -43.53
N HIS A 346 -2.87 3.32 -42.84
CA HIS A 346 -3.63 2.15 -43.37
C HIS A 346 -5.12 2.44 -43.59
N ALA A 347 -5.70 3.43 -42.91
CA ALA A 347 -7.11 3.73 -42.99
C ALA A 347 -7.41 5.26 -42.78
N PRO A 348 -6.88 6.14 -43.67
CA PRO A 348 -6.93 7.60 -43.47
C PRO A 348 -8.35 8.19 -43.53
N GLU A 349 -9.33 7.44 -44.02
CA GLU A 349 -10.73 7.89 -44.12
C GLU A 349 -11.58 7.51 -42.89
N THR A 350 -11.02 6.74 -41.91
CA THR A 350 -11.76 6.32 -40.74
C THR A 350 -11.37 7.15 -39.52
N GLU A 351 -12.31 7.47 -38.63
CA GLU A 351 -11.99 8.13 -37.36
C GLU A 351 -11.44 7.13 -36.33
N LEU A 352 -10.52 7.60 -35.48
CA LEU A 352 -10.01 6.81 -34.35
C LEU A 352 -11.14 6.60 -33.34
N THR A 353 -11.43 5.34 -33.04
CA THR A 353 -12.47 4.98 -32.06
C THR A 353 -11.84 4.51 -30.74
N ILE A 354 -12.56 4.69 -29.63
CA ILE A 354 -12.11 4.20 -28.33
C ILE A 354 -11.81 2.69 -28.33
N PRO A 355 -12.65 1.81 -28.90
CA PRO A 355 -12.31 0.39 -29.04
C PRO A 355 -10.98 0.10 -29.72
N THR A 356 -10.57 0.89 -30.71
CA THR A 356 -9.28 0.71 -31.40
C THR A 356 -8.09 1.00 -30.48
N VAL A 357 -8.25 1.91 -29.53
CA VAL A 357 -7.21 2.28 -28.57
C VAL A 357 -7.10 1.25 -27.46
N ILE A 358 -8.25 0.87 -26.84
CA ILE A 358 -8.27 0.07 -25.60
C ILE A 358 -8.36 -1.44 -25.82
N ALA A 359 -8.73 -1.92 -27.03
CA ALA A 359 -8.81 -3.36 -27.27
C ALA A 359 -7.45 -4.03 -27.09
N PRO A 360 -7.37 -5.22 -26.46
CA PRO A 360 -6.13 -5.95 -26.28
C PRO A 360 -5.61 -6.50 -27.60
N GLN A 361 -4.31 -6.83 -27.65
CA GLN A 361 -3.69 -7.37 -28.85
C GLN A 361 -4.38 -8.64 -29.36
N SER A 362 -4.73 -9.53 -28.41
CA SER A 362 -5.46 -10.77 -28.71
C SER A 362 -6.34 -11.19 -27.52
N ILE A 363 -7.43 -11.90 -27.87
CA ILE A 363 -8.29 -12.56 -26.91
C ILE A 363 -8.50 -14.00 -27.39
N ASP A 364 -8.04 -14.98 -26.62
CA ASP A 364 -8.25 -16.39 -26.90
C ASP A 364 -9.40 -16.96 -26.05
N LEU A 365 -10.48 -17.37 -26.73
CA LEU A 365 -11.70 -17.94 -26.13
C LEU A 365 -11.81 -19.45 -26.46
N GLN A 366 -10.70 -20.11 -26.82
CA GLN A 366 -10.72 -21.51 -27.21
C GLN A 366 -10.78 -22.49 -26.03
N HIS A 367 -10.54 -22.02 -24.83
CA HIS A 367 -10.44 -22.82 -23.61
C HIS A 367 -11.72 -22.77 -22.78
N GLY A 368 -12.12 -23.91 -22.21
CA GLY A 368 -13.39 -24.02 -21.46
C GLY A 368 -13.33 -23.56 -20.00
N SER A 369 -12.14 -23.43 -19.41
CA SER A 369 -11.94 -23.09 -18.00
C SER A 369 -11.19 -21.79 -17.78
N TYR A 370 -10.58 -21.19 -18.80
CA TYR A 370 -9.85 -19.95 -18.79
C TYR A 370 -9.91 -19.24 -20.15
N THR A 371 -9.51 -17.99 -20.19
CA THR A 371 -9.27 -17.20 -21.40
C THR A 371 -7.85 -16.67 -21.38
N VAL A 372 -7.28 -16.33 -22.55
CA VAL A 372 -6.01 -15.60 -22.60
C VAL A 372 -6.27 -14.24 -23.21
N MET A 373 -5.93 -13.18 -22.52
CA MET A 373 -6.12 -11.80 -22.95
C MET A 373 -4.84 -11.03 -22.68
N ASP A 374 -4.34 -10.32 -23.68
CA ASP A 374 -3.08 -9.57 -23.62
C ASP A 374 -1.86 -10.40 -23.12
N GLY A 375 -1.82 -11.70 -23.48
CA GLY A 375 -0.76 -12.63 -23.06
C GLY A 375 -0.97 -13.28 -21.68
N LEU A 376 -1.88 -12.77 -20.85
CA LEU A 376 -2.16 -13.30 -19.52
C LEU A 376 -3.33 -14.29 -19.51
N TYR A 377 -3.23 -15.29 -18.65
CA TYR A 377 -4.26 -16.29 -18.40
C TYR A 377 -5.26 -15.79 -17.37
N HIS A 378 -6.57 -15.86 -17.68
CA HIS A 378 -7.67 -15.40 -16.82
C HIS A 378 -8.64 -16.53 -16.53
N ALA A 379 -8.90 -16.81 -15.26
CA ALA A 379 -9.97 -17.67 -14.79
C ALA A 379 -11.05 -16.86 -14.08
N TYR A 380 -12.30 -17.15 -14.36
CA TYR A 380 -13.46 -16.49 -13.76
C TYR A 380 -14.19 -17.45 -12.84
N LEU A 381 -14.38 -17.05 -11.60
CA LEU A 381 -15.06 -17.82 -10.57
C LEU A 381 -16.22 -17.01 -10.00
N MET A 382 -17.24 -17.69 -9.53
CA MET A 382 -18.35 -17.04 -8.83
C MET A 382 -18.75 -17.83 -7.59
N VAL A 383 -19.31 -17.13 -6.61
CA VAL A 383 -19.97 -17.76 -5.47
C VAL A 383 -21.38 -18.18 -5.91
N PRO A 384 -21.70 -19.48 -5.94
CA PRO A 384 -23.04 -19.92 -6.30
C PRO A 384 -24.06 -19.56 -5.22
N SER A 385 -25.34 -19.52 -5.56
CA SER A 385 -26.43 -19.14 -4.63
C SER A 385 -26.49 -19.99 -3.34
N ASP A 386 -26.01 -21.22 -3.41
CA ASP A 386 -25.93 -22.18 -2.30
C ASP A 386 -24.54 -22.18 -1.60
N GLY A 387 -23.57 -21.45 -2.14
CA GLY A 387 -22.18 -21.38 -1.63
C GLY A 387 -21.90 -20.26 -0.65
N PHE A 388 -22.88 -19.50 -0.20
CA PHE A 388 -22.70 -18.42 0.77
C PHE A 388 -22.85 -18.90 2.21
N ASN A 389 -21.93 -18.49 3.09
CA ASN A 389 -22.12 -18.65 4.53
C ASN A 389 -23.41 -17.92 4.98
N PRO A 390 -24.30 -18.58 5.74
CA PRO A 390 -25.52 -17.95 6.23
C PRO A 390 -25.29 -16.86 7.28
N ARG A 391 -24.13 -16.84 7.93
CA ARG A 391 -23.76 -15.86 8.96
C ARG A 391 -22.39 -15.27 8.62
N VAL A 392 -22.34 -13.98 8.42
CA VAL A 392 -21.11 -13.24 8.12
C VAL A 392 -20.94 -12.08 9.11
N VAL A 393 -19.70 -11.75 9.40
CA VAL A 393 -19.32 -10.57 10.20
C VAL A 393 -19.01 -9.38 9.29
N ALA A 394 -19.07 -8.16 9.81
CA ALA A 394 -18.67 -6.99 9.05
C ALA A 394 -17.21 -7.09 8.62
N GLY A 395 -16.90 -6.75 7.36
CA GLY A 395 -15.55 -6.82 6.81
C GLY A 395 -15.07 -8.23 6.41
N TRP A 396 -15.93 -9.23 6.38
CA TRP A 396 -15.60 -10.59 5.94
C TRP A 396 -14.98 -10.65 4.52
N THR A 397 -15.36 -9.70 3.67
CA THR A 397 -14.84 -9.58 2.31
C THR A 397 -13.36 -9.20 2.25
N SER A 398 -12.78 -8.68 3.34
CA SER A 398 -11.38 -8.24 3.38
C SER A 398 -10.39 -9.35 3.04
N LEU A 399 -10.66 -10.60 3.43
CA LEU A 399 -9.82 -11.75 3.07
C LEU A 399 -9.78 -11.96 1.56
N LEU A 400 -10.92 -11.85 0.89
CA LEU A 400 -11.02 -11.99 -0.55
C LEU A 400 -10.39 -10.81 -1.29
N VAL A 401 -10.65 -9.58 -0.81
CA VAL A 401 -10.07 -8.34 -1.35
C VAL A 401 -8.55 -8.34 -1.23
N ASN A 402 -8.00 -8.93 -0.16
CA ASN A 402 -6.56 -9.00 0.11
C ASN A 402 -5.91 -10.34 -0.27
N ALA A 403 -6.59 -11.18 -1.06
CA ALA A 403 -6.15 -12.53 -1.35
C ALA A 403 -4.86 -12.63 -2.20
N GLY A 404 -4.33 -11.55 -2.72
CA GLY A 404 -3.04 -11.50 -3.40
C GLY A 404 -3.07 -10.86 -4.78
N GLU A 405 -1.97 -11.03 -5.51
CA GLU A 405 -1.76 -10.47 -6.84
C GLU A 405 -2.67 -11.12 -7.89
N GLY A 406 -3.19 -10.30 -8.81
CA GLY A 406 -3.98 -10.77 -9.94
C GLY A 406 -5.38 -11.26 -9.57
N ILE A 407 -5.88 -10.92 -8.38
CA ILE A 407 -7.22 -11.32 -7.92
C ILE A 407 -8.11 -10.09 -7.88
N ASP A 408 -9.01 -9.97 -8.85
CA ASP A 408 -10.03 -8.92 -8.87
C ASP A 408 -11.35 -9.48 -8.36
N VAL A 409 -12.11 -8.60 -7.70
CA VAL A 409 -13.41 -8.97 -7.13
C VAL A 409 -14.48 -7.99 -7.60
N ASP A 410 -15.57 -8.51 -8.11
CA ASP A 410 -16.73 -7.74 -8.52
C ASP A 410 -17.94 -8.10 -7.63
N PHE A 411 -18.46 -7.10 -6.93
CA PHE A 411 -19.68 -7.19 -6.13
C PHE A 411 -20.82 -6.54 -6.91
N TYR A 412 -21.88 -7.28 -7.18
CA TYR A 412 -23.06 -6.78 -7.84
C TYR A 412 -24.22 -6.69 -6.84
N PHE A 413 -24.83 -5.53 -6.74
CA PHE A 413 -26.01 -5.28 -5.93
C PHE A 413 -27.14 -4.81 -6.82
N GLN A 414 -28.28 -5.54 -6.80
CA GLN A 414 -29.48 -5.16 -7.51
C GLN A 414 -30.63 -5.03 -6.52
N ARG A 415 -31.14 -3.82 -6.35
CA ARG A 415 -32.29 -3.55 -5.49
C ARG A 415 -33.58 -3.94 -6.17
N GLU A 416 -34.48 -4.58 -5.43
CA GLU A 416 -35.82 -5.00 -5.92
C GLU A 416 -36.93 -4.25 -5.18
N PRO A 417 -38.04 -3.95 -5.87
CA PRO A 417 -39.20 -3.33 -5.23
C PRO A 417 -39.79 -4.21 -4.10
N LYS A 418 -40.03 -3.59 -2.92
CA LYS A 418 -40.49 -4.29 -1.70
C LYS A 418 -41.81 -5.03 -1.91
N GLU A 419 -42.76 -4.42 -2.59
CA GLU A 419 -44.11 -4.98 -2.81
C GLU A 419 -44.02 -6.29 -3.57
N ARG A 420 -43.18 -6.33 -4.61
CA ARG A 420 -42.99 -7.54 -5.44
C ARG A 420 -42.37 -8.68 -4.64
N ILE A 421 -41.39 -8.35 -3.80
CA ILE A 421 -40.68 -9.34 -2.97
C ILE A 421 -41.58 -9.84 -1.84
N GLN A 422 -42.32 -8.97 -1.15
CA GLN A 422 -43.25 -9.34 -0.09
C GLN A 422 -44.32 -10.32 -0.61
N ALA A 423 -44.89 -10.07 -1.82
CA ALA A 423 -45.85 -10.95 -2.46
C ALA A 423 -45.24 -12.33 -2.76
N LYS A 424 -43.99 -12.34 -3.36
CA LYS A 424 -43.25 -13.58 -3.64
C LYS A 424 -42.96 -14.40 -2.38
N LEU A 425 -42.40 -13.74 -1.34
CA LEU A 425 -42.12 -14.41 -0.05
C LEU A 425 -43.37 -14.94 0.60
N GLY A 426 -44.45 -14.17 0.61
CA GLY A 426 -45.76 -14.62 1.14
C GLY A 426 -46.31 -15.84 0.42
N GLN A 427 -46.13 -15.92 -0.90
CA GLN A 427 -46.50 -17.10 -1.69
C GLN A 427 -45.62 -18.31 -1.37
N GLN A 428 -44.31 -18.14 -1.34
CA GLN A 428 -43.35 -19.23 -1.04
C GLN A 428 -43.51 -19.79 0.37
N ILE A 429 -43.69 -18.91 1.37
CA ILE A 429 -43.95 -19.34 2.75
C ILE A 429 -45.23 -20.17 2.83
N ARG A 430 -46.32 -19.78 2.11
CA ARG A 430 -47.57 -20.57 2.07
C ARG A 430 -47.36 -21.93 1.43
N ILE A 431 -46.64 -21.99 0.31
CA ILE A 431 -46.34 -23.25 -0.39
C ILE A 431 -45.50 -24.16 0.53
N ASN A 432 -44.47 -23.66 1.16
CA ASN A 432 -43.62 -24.44 2.05
C ASN A 432 -44.35 -24.91 3.30
N ARG A 433 -45.25 -24.09 3.86
CA ARG A 433 -46.15 -24.50 4.97
C ARG A 433 -47.12 -25.60 4.57
N SER A 434 -47.63 -25.60 3.33
CA SER A 434 -48.46 -26.68 2.84
C SER A 434 -47.65 -27.98 2.73
N ARG A 435 -46.42 -27.89 2.20
CA ARG A 435 -45.53 -29.05 2.04
C ARG A 435 -45.15 -29.70 3.37
N ILE A 436 -44.94 -28.89 4.43
CA ILE A 436 -44.51 -29.37 5.74
C ILE A 436 -45.60 -30.24 6.38
N LYS A 437 -46.88 -30.00 6.07
CA LYS A 437 -48.03 -30.79 6.55
C LYS A 437 -48.10 -32.18 5.91
N ASP A 438 -47.48 -32.30 4.72
CA ASP A 438 -47.54 -33.54 3.93
C ASP A 438 -46.26 -34.40 4.10
N THR A 439 -45.25 -33.89 4.86
CA THR A 439 -43.94 -34.53 5.09
C THR A 439 -43.87 -35.10 6.48
N SER A 440 -43.38 -36.36 6.64
CA SER A 440 -43.16 -36.99 7.97
C SER A 440 -41.94 -36.39 8.66
N ASP A 441 -41.98 -36.24 9.98
CA ASP A 441 -40.93 -35.64 10.84
C ASP A 441 -39.53 -36.32 10.73
N THR A 442 -39.44 -37.46 10.10
CA THR A 442 -38.21 -38.25 9.94
C THR A 442 -37.45 -38.02 8.63
N ASN A 443 -37.89 -37.07 7.80
CA ASN A 443 -37.34 -36.85 6.48
C ASN A 443 -36.42 -35.59 6.48
N THR A 444 -35.20 -35.67 5.94
CA THR A 444 -34.25 -34.54 5.76
C THR A 444 -34.88 -33.35 5.05
N ASP A 445 -35.93 -33.56 4.24
CA ASP A 445 -36.71 -32.52 3.59
C ASP A 445 -37.48 -31.62 4.58
N PHE A 446 -37.82 -32.11 5.77
CA PHE A 446 -38.55 -31.35 6.79
C PHE A 446 -37.68 -30.20 7.34
N ASP A 447 -36.44 -30.47 7.74
CA ASP A 447 -35.49 -29.47 8.25
C ASP A 447 -35.17 -28.39 7.21
N ASP A 448 -35.04 -28.80 5.97
CA ASP A 448 -34.80 -27.88 4.84
C ASP A 448 -35.98 -26.93 4.59
N ILE A 449 -37.20 -27.48 4.63
CA ILE A 449 -38.44 -26.68 4.44
C ILE A 449 -38.65 -25.74 5.62
N GLU A 450 -38.42 -26.22 6.85
CA GLU A 450 -38.50 -25.37 8.05
C GLU A 450 -37.51 -24.26 8.02
N SER A 451 -36.24 -24.54 7.68
CA SER A 451 -35.22 -23.55 7.49
C SER A 451 -35.56 -22.49 6.42
N ALA A 452 -36.16 -22.94 5.29
CA ALA A 452 -36.63 -22.05 4.23
C ALA A 452 -37.78 -21.15 4.70
N ILE A 453 -38.70 -21.68 5.54
CA ILE A 453 -39.78 -20.88 6.14
C ILE A 453 -39.26 -19.84 7.11
N ARG A 454 -38.32 -20.21 8.00
CA ARG A 454 -37.64 -19.29 8.95
C ARG A 454 -36.93 -18.16 8.20
N SER A 455 -36.17 -18.51 7.17
CA SER A 455 -35.47 -17.54 6.30
C SER A 455 -36.46 -16.61 5.59
N GLY A 456 -37.60 -17.14 5.12
CA GLY A 456 -38.64 -16.33 4.51
C GLY A 456 -39.28 -15.33 5.46
N TYR A 457 -39.51 -15.72 6.72
CA TYR A 457 -40.00 -14.81 7.77
C TYR A 457 -38.95 -13.75 8.15
N TYR A 458 -37.71 -14.15 8.28
CA TYR A 458 -36.61 -13.21 8.54
C TYR A 458 -36.53 -12.09 7.49
N LEU A 459 -36.56 -12.46 6.20
CA LEU A 459 -36.59 -11.51 5.11
C LEU A 459 -37.86 -10.62 5.15
N LYS A 460 -39.00 -11.18 5.45
CA LYS A 460 -40.26 -10.43 5.54
C LYS A 460 -40.24 -9.44 6.73
N GLN A 461 -39.68 -9.84 7.86
CA GLN A 461 -39.55 -9.01 9.04
C GLN A 461 -38.57 -7.82 8.75
N GLY A 462 -37.42 -8.07 8.10
CA GLY A 462 -36.48 -7.00 7.71
C GLY A 462 -37.14 -5.97 6.79
N LEU A 463 -37.91 -6.44 5.78
CA LEU A 463 -38.66 -5.56 4.89
C LEU A 463 -39.72 -4.72 5.65
N SER A 464 -40.31 -5.25 6.73
CA SER A 464 -41.24 -4.54 7.59
C SER A 464 -40.50 -3.53 8.50
N ASN A 465 -39.25 -3.78 8.80
CA ASN A 465 -38.36 -2.90 9.59
C ASN A 465 -37.61 -1.88 8.72
N TYR A 466 -38.17 -1.49 7.58
CA TYR A 466 -37.62 -0.49 6.66
C TYR A 466 -36.28 -0.85 6.02
N GLU A 467 -35.89 -2.15 5.97
CA GLU A 467 -34.79 -2.59 5.13
C GLU A 467 -35.24 -2.77 3.67
N ASP A 468 -34.33 -2.60 2.73
CA ASP A 468 -34.54 -2.92 1.33
C ASP A 468 -34.05 -4.33 1.03
N PHE A 469 -34.50 -4.90 -0.08
CA PHE A 469 -34.11 -6.21 -0.55
C PHE A 469 -33.16 -6.08 -1.75
N TYR A 470 -32.10 -6.87 -1.72
CA TYR A 470 -31.11 -6.92 -2.80
C TYR A 470 -30.88 -8.35 -3.25
N TYR A 471 -30.63 -8.50 -4.55
CA TYR A 471 -29.89 -9.63 -5.06
C TYR A 471 -28.41 -9.26 -5.09
N MET A 472 -27.57 -10.07 -4.47
CA MET A 472 -26.11 -9.90 -4.46
C MET A 472 -25.45 -11.02 -5.25
N ASN A 473 -24.44 -10.71 -6.04
CA ASN A 473 -23.56 -11.66 -6.72
C ASN A 473 -22.10 -11.27 -6.47
N ILE A 474 -21.22 -12.26 -6.38
CA ILE A 474 -19.76 -12.07 -6.29
C ILE A 474 -19.12 -12.83 -7.43
N LEU A 475 -18.34 -12.12 -8.24
CA LEU A 475 -17.49 -12.66 -9.30
C LEU A 475 -16.03 -12.39 -8.94
N VAL A 476 -15.18 -13.39 -9.12
CA VAL A 476 -13.74 -13.29 -8.87
C VAL A 476 -13.01 -13.59 -10.16
N THR A 477 -12.15 -12.68 -10.59
CA THR A 477 -11.25 -12.86 -11.73
C THR A 477 -9.86 -13.12 -11.21
N ILE A 478 -9.23 -14.22 -11.64
CA ILE A 478 -7.88 -14.60 -11.28
C ILE A 478 -7.02 -14.53 -12.52
N THR A 479 -5.93 -13.77 -12.46
CA THR A 479 -4.98 -13.55 -13.55
C THR A 479 -3.61 -14.11 -13.20
N ALA A 480 -2.93 -14.74 -14.16
CA ALA A 480 -1.57 -15.22 -14.00
C ALA A 480 -0.82 -15.18 -15.34
N ASP A 481 0.50 -15.18 -15.28
CA ASP A 481 1.44 -15.22 -16.41
C ASP A 481 1.54 -16.59 -17.05
N THR A 482 1.38 -17.65 -16.27
CA THR A 482 1.43 -19.04 -16.74
C THR A 482 0.19 -19.83 -16.33
N LEU A 483 -0.10 -20.90 -17.05
CA LEU A 483 -1.25 -21.75 -16.74
C LEU A 483 -1.08 -22.45 -15.37
N GLU A 484 0.13 -22.86 -15.03
CA GLU A 484 0.45 -23.51 -13.75
C GLU A 484 0.19 -22.57 -12.58
N ASN A 485 0.65 -21.31 -12.67
CA ASN A 485 0.40 -20.28 -11.68
C ASN A 485 -1.10 -19.96 -11.57
N LEU A 486 -1.83 -19.96 -12.71
CA LEU A 486 -3.28 -19.75 -12.69
C LEU A 486 -3.98 -20.87 -11.91
N GLU A 487 -3.66 -22.12 -12.19
CA GLU A 487 -4.25 -23.28 -11.52
C GLU A 487 -3.94 -23.28 -10.01
N TRP A 488 -2.71 -22.95 -9.65
CA TRP A 488 -2.30 -22.81 -8.25
C TRP A 488 -3.07 -21.70 -7.53
N ARG A 489 -3.13 -20.49 -8.13
CA ARG A 489 -3.89 -19.35 -7.55
C ARG A 489 -5.38 -19.68 -7.42
N VAL A 490 -5.98 -20.33 -8.40
CA VAL A 490 -7.38 -20.77 -8.33
C VAL A 490 -7.60 -21.73 -7.16
N ALA A 491 -6.71 -22.69 -6.95
CA ALA A 491 -6.81 -23.63 -5.83
C ALA A 491 -6.62 -22.93 -4.48
N GLU A 492 -5.74 -21.95 -4.39
CA GLU A 492 -5.48 -21.18 -3.18
C GLU A 492 -6.67 -20.31 -2.79
N VAL A 493 -7.23 -19.53 -3.72
CA VAL A 493 -8.40 -18.70 -3.47
C VAL A 493 -9.62 -19.55 -3.08
N LYS A 494 -9.78 -20.71 -3.69
CA LYS A 494 -10.82 -21.67 -3.27
C LYS A 494 -10.62 -22.14 -1.82
N ARG A 495 -9.38 -22.49 -1.44
CA ARG A 495 -9.07 -22.88 -0.04
C ARG A 495 -9.36 -21.75 0.95
N LEU A 496 -8.99 -20.52 0.56
CA LEU A 496 -9.25 -19.33 1.35
C LEU A 496 -10.76 -19.15 1.58
N MET A 497 -11.58 -19.30 0.55
CA MET A 497 -13.03 -19.17 0.67
C MET A 497 -13.68 -20.31 1.47
N ILE A 498 -13.18 -21.53 1.33
CA ILE A 498 -13.63 -22.68 2.15
C ILE A 498 -13.36 -22.41 3.64
N SER A 499 -12.26 -21.74 4.01
CA SER A 499 -11.98 -21.35 5.41
C SER A 499 -13.02 -20.38 5.99
N GLN A 500 -13.82 -19.74 5.12
CA GLN A 500 -14.93 -18.85 5.47
C GLN A 500 -16.31 -19.53 5.28
N ASP A 501 -16.34 -20.83 5.13
CA ASP A 501 -17.55 -21.62 4.81
C ASP A 501 -18.24 -21.13 3.52
N MET A 502 -17.46 -20.71 2.53
CA MET A 502 -17.95 -20.26 1.22
C MET A 502 -17.39 -21.12 0.09
N ASP A 503 -18.23 -21.39 -0.93
CA ASP A 503 -17.83 -22.12 -2.13
C ASP A 503 -17.56 -21.18 -3.31
N LEU A 504 -16.49 -21.42 -4.05
CA LEU A 504 -16.17 -20.76 -5.30
C LEU A 504 -16.13 -21.77 -6.44
N ARG A 505 -16.90 -21.51 -7.48
CA ARG A 505 -16.96 -22.38 -8.68
C ARG A 505 -16.48 -21.65 -9.92
N VAL A 506 -15.64 -22.35 -10.72
CA VAL A 506 -15.15 -21.84 -12.00
C VAL A 506 -16.33 -21.73 -12.99
N CYS A 507 -16.41 -20.65 -13.75
CA CYS A 507 -17.42 -20.45 -14.80
C CYS A 507 -17.10 -21.24 -16.07
N ARG A 508 -17.05 -22.59 -15.99
CA ARG A 508 -16.71 -23.47 -17.12
C ARG A 508 -17.66 -23.30 -18.29
N PHE A 509 -17.11 -23.20 -19.50
CA PHE A 509 -17.83 -23.00 -20.77
C PHE A 509 -18.68 -21.72 -20.83
N ARG A 510 -18.47 -20.78 -19.87
CA ARG A 510 -19.10 -19.46 -19.77
C ARG A 510 -18.05 -18.37 -19.61
N GLN A 511 -16.82 -18.63 -20.04
CA GLN A 511 -15.69 -17.72 -19.82
C GLN A 511 -15.90 -16.37 -20.52
N GLU A 512 -16.50 -16.37 -21.72
CA GLU A 512 -16.81 -15.14 -22.46
C GLU A 512 -17.86 -14.29 -21.70
N ASP A 513 -18.96 -14.92 -21.21
CA ASP A 513 -20.00 -14.23 -20.43
C ASP A 513 -19.41 -13.67 -19.11
N ALA A 514 -18.54 -14.45 -18.45
CA ALA A 514 -17.89 -14.05 -17.20
C ALA A 514 -16.83 -12.96 -17.41
N MET A 515 -16.09 -13.01 -18.51
CA MET A 515 -15.16 -11.94 -18.92
C MET A 515 -15.91 -10.62 -19.14
N CYS A 516 -17.03 -10.66 -19.87
CA CYS A 516 -17.86 -9.47 -20.08
C CYS A 516 -18.46 -8.96 -18.77
N ALA A 517 -18.80 -9.85 -17.84
CA ALA A 517 -19.30 -9.47 -16.52
C ALA A 517 -18.19 -8.89 -15.61
N SER A 518 -16.94 -9.31 -15.75
CA SER A 518 -15.83 -8.73 -14.97
C SER A 518 -15.45 -7.32 -15.41
N MET A 519 -15.95 -6.83 -16.54
CA MET A 519 -15.69 -5.46 -16.96
C MET A 519 -16.55 -4.45 -16.17
N PRO A 520 -16.10 -3.19 -16.00
CA PRO A 520 -16.78 -2.19 -15.18
C PRO A 520 -18.00 -1.57 -15.89
N PHE A 521 -18.95 -2.39 -16.34
CA PHE A 521 -20.10 -1.95 -17.16
C PHE A 521 -21.47 -2.36 -16.61
N CYS A 522 -21.55 -2.79 -15.35
CA CYS A 522 -22.77 -3.32 -14.75
C CYS A 522 -23.45 -4.44 -15.59
N ASN A 523 -22.65 -5.20 -16.34
CA ASN A 523 -23.15 -6.17 -17.32
C ASN A 523 -23.02 -7.62 -16.79
N LEU A 524 -23.90 -8.01 -15.86
CA LEU A 524 -23.96 -9.39 -15.40
C LEU A 524 -24.99 -10.18 -16.22
N ASP A 525 -24.53 -11.15 -17.03
CA ASP A 525 -25.43 -12.00 -17.83
C ASP A 525 -26.50 -12.67 -16.96
N ARG A 526 -27.72 -12.76 -17.49
CA ARG A 526 -28.87 -13.32 -16.76
C ARG A 526 -28.60 -14.71 -16.20
N LYS A 527 -27.85 -15.56 -16.89
CA LYS A 527 -27.58 -16.93 -16.44
C LYS A 527 -26.57 -16.96 -15.29
N LEU A 528 -25.53 -16.11 -15.36
CA LEU A 528 -24.59 -15.93 -14.28
C LEU A 528 -25.31 -15.32 -13.07
N PHE A 529 -26.16 -14.31 -13.30
CA PHE A 529 -26.97 -13.71 -12.23
C PHE A 529 -27.82 -14.75 -11.51
N GLU A 530 -28.60 -15.57 -12.23
CA GLU A 530 -29.45 -16.59 -11.63
C GLU A 530 -28.67 -17.69 -10.88
N ARG A 531 -27.44 -17.97 -11.29
CA ARG A 531 -26.58 -18.97 -10.66
C ARG A 531 -25.97 -18.46 -9.34
N GLY A 532 -25.58 -17.20 -9.26
CA GLY A 532 -24.86 -16.62 -8.11
C GLY A 532 -25.72 -15.75 -7.20
N LYS A 533 -26.98 -15.44 -7.56
CA LYS A 533 -27.79 -14.50 -6.78
C LYS A 533 -28.05 -15.00 -5.37
N ARG A 534 -27.70 -14.15 -4.39
CA ARG A 534 -28.02 -14.31 -2.98
C ARG A 534 -29.05 -13.27 -2.56
N ASN A 535 -30.10 -13.71 -1.87
CA ASN A 535 -31.10 -12.83 -1.28
C ASN A 535 -30.54 -12.22 0.00
N VAL A 536 -30.43 -10.89 0.05
CA VAL A 536 -29.91 -10.18 1.21
C VAL A 536 -30.74 -8.95 1.52
N LEU A 537 -30.83 -8.59 2.82
CA LEU A 537 -31.35 -7.32 3.30
C LEU A 537 -30.26 -6.24 3.29
N THR A 538 -30.65 -4.99 3.47
CA THR A 538 -29.69 -3.85 3.48
C THR A 538 -28.55 -4.05 4.46
N SER A 539 -28.84 -4.54 5.67
CA SER A 539 -27.81 -4.78 6.71
C SER A 539 -26.79 -5.84 6.28
N ALA A 540 -27.26 -6.93 5.67
CA ALA A 540 -26.39 -7.99 5.16
C ALA A 540 -25.60 -7.54 3.91
N ALA A 541 -26.21 -6.75 3.02
CA ALA A 541 -25.49 -6.14 1.89
C ALA A 541 -24.40 -5.19 2.37
N ALA A 542 -24.68 -4.39 3.40
CA ALA A 542 -23.72 -3.46 3.97
C ALA A 542 -22.57 -4.13 4.73
N SER A 543 -22.79 -5.33 5.31
CA SER A 543 -21.69 -6.09 5.93
C SER A 543 -20.65 -6.59 4.92
N CYS A 544 -20.99 -6.56 3.61
CA CYS A 544 -20.05 -6.81 2.51
C CYS A 544 -19.20 -5.58 2.16
N TYR A 545 -19.02 -4.60 3.04
CA TYR A 545 -18.19 -3.42 2.85
C TYR A 545 -16.77 -3.80 2.37
N PRO A 546 -16.38 -3.46 1.12
CA PRO A 546 -15.13 -3.98 0.55
C PRO A 546 -13.94 -3.03 0.69
N PHE A 547 -14.14 -1.75 1.07
CA PHE A 547 -13.11 -0.70 1.07
C PHE A 547 -12.21 -0.80 2.30
N THR A 548 -11.56 -1.95 2.49
CA THR A 548 -10.88 -2.35 3.73
C THR A 548 -9.36 -2.37 3.63
N SER A 549 -8.78 -2.10 2.45
CA SER A 549 -7.37 -2.26 2.16
C SER A 549 -6.68 -0.91 1.96
N TYR A 550 -6.37 -0.22 3.07
CA TYR A 550 -5.66 1.06 3.02
C TYR A 550 -4.18 0.86 2.65
N GLU A 551 -3.68 1.72 1.79
CA GLU A 551 -2.28 1.76 1.34
C GLU A 551 -1.64 3.09 1.75
N MET A 552 -0.34 3.05 2.07
CA MET A 552 0.46 4.22 2.44
C MET A 552 1.74 4.21 1.61
N SER A 553 1.67 4.78 0.42
CA SER A 553 2.78 4.78 -0.52
C SER A 553 2.90 6.13 -1.20
N ASP A 554 3.83 6.97 -0.71
CA ASP A 554 4.14 8.26 -1.30
C ASP A 554 5.15 8.11 -2.43
N GLU A 555 5.09 8.96 -3.45
CA GLU A 555 5.96 8.87 -4.64
C GLU A 555 7.45 9.10 -4.33
N ASN A 556 7.77 9.98 -3.38
CA ASN A 556 9.15 10.39 -3.04
C ASN A 556 9.42 10.29 -1.54
N GLY A 557 9.09 9.18 -0.94
CA GLY A 557 9.24 8.95 0.49
C GLY A 557 10.41 8.04 0.86
N VAL A 558 10.39 7.65 2.11
CA VAL A 558 11.28 6.66 2.70
C VAL A 558 10.50 5.35 2.85
N LEU A 559 11.00 4.24 2.28
CA LEU A 559 10.42 2.93 2.53
C LEU A 559 10.57 2.58 4.01
N LEU A 560 9.49 2.23 4.65
CA LEU A 560 9.51 1.68 6.00
C LEU A 560 9.45 0.15 5.98
N GLY A 561 8.65 -0.42 5.10
CA GLY A 561 8.50 -1.86 4.98
C GLY A 561 7.32 -2.25 4.11
N VAL A 562 6.72 -3.37 4.45
CA VAL A 562 5.56 -3.94 3.76
C VAL A 562 4.37 -4.01 4.72
N ASN A 563 3.20 -3.61 4.25
CA ASN A 563 1.96 -3.68 5.03
C ASN A 563 1.55 -5.15 5.21
N LYS A 564 1.37 -5.58 6.44
CA LYS A 564 1.06 -6.99 6.78
C LYS A 564 -0.34 -7.44 6.34
N HIS A 565 -1.27 -6.51 6.10
CA HIS A 565 -2.64 -6.86 5.72
C HIS A 565 -2.83 -7.06 4.22
N ASN A 566 -2.11 -6.29 3.40
CA ASN A 566 -2.37 -6.25 1.97
C ASN A 566 -1.12 -6.35 1.08
N ASN A 567 0.06 -6.54 1.69
CA ASN A 567 1.35 -6.62 1.01
C ASN A 567 1.69 -5.38 0.15
N SER A 568 1.10 -4.20 0.45
CA SER A 568 1.51 -2.97 -0.20
C SER A 568 2.82 -2.43 0.39
N LEU A 569 3.59 -1.69 -0.42
CA LEU A 569 4.75 -0.97 0.08
C LEU A 569 4.31 0.16 1.00
N VAL A 570 5.06 0.35 2.08
CA VAL A 570 4.87 1.46 3.01
C VAL A 570 6.00 2.45 2.80
N ILE A 571 5.75 3.45 1.94
CA ILE A 571 6.67 4.52 1.61
C ILE A 571 6.06 5.81 2.14
N VAL A 572 6.81 6.54 2.99
CA VAL A 572 6.30 7.71 3.69
C VAL A 572 7.21 8.91 3.45
N ASP A 573 6.66 10.00 2.94
CA ASP A 573 7.33 11.29 2.82
C ASP A 573 6.82 12.26 3.89
N ILE A 574 7.37 12.17 5.10
CA ILE A 574 6.94 12.98 6.25
C ILE A 574 7.10 14.49 6.01
N PHE A 575 7.97 14.92 5.09
CA PHE A 575 8.18 16.34 4.76
C PHE A 575 7.14 16.87 3.77
N ASN A 576 6.34 16.02 3.15
CA ASN A 576 5.24 16.44 2.28
C ASN A 576 4.10 17.10 3.07
N SER A 577 4.14 18.41 3.19
CA SER A 577 3.16 19.20 3.95
C SER A 577 1.73 19.17 3.41
N ARG A 578 1.53 18.67 2.17
CA ARG A 578 0.18 18.48 1.58
C ARG A 578 -0.52 17.26 2.18
N VAL A 579 0.25 16.23 2.57
CA VAL A 579 -0.26 14.98 3.14
C VAL A 579 -0.12 14.97 4.66
N TYR A 580 1.04 15.37 5.18
CA TYR A 580 1.36 15.30 6.61
C TYR A 580 1.29 16.67 7.27
N LYS A 581 0.60 16.77 8.42
CA LYS A 581 0.45 18.04 9.16
C LYS A 581 1.78 18.59 9.69
N ASN A 582 2.71 17.72 10.07
CA ASN A 582 4.12 18.03 10.36
C ASN A 582 4.99 16.78 10.17
N ALA A 583 6.30 16.97 10.13
CA ALA A 583 7.29 15.92 9.92
C ALA A 583 7.76 15.23 11.23
N ASN A 584 7.25 15.64 12.41
CA ASN A 584 7.71 15.06 13.67
C ASN A 584 7.23 13.62 13.84
N LEU A 585 8.12 12.81 14.44
CA LEU A 585 7.91 11.38 14.58
C LEU A 585 8.23 10.91 16.01
N ALA A 586 7.45 9.96 16.53
CA ALA A 586 7.70 9.29 17.79
C ALA A 586 7.82 7.78 17.61
N ILE A 587 8.88 7.18 18.12
CA ILE A 587 9.12 5.74 18.12
C ILE A 587 8.97 5.22 19.55
N ILE A 588 7.99 4.35 19.75
CA ILE A 588 7.61 3.84 21.07
C ILE A 588 7.72 2.32 21.07
N GLY A 589 8.28 1.75 22.11
CA GLY A 589 8.37 0.29 22.25
C GLY A 589 9.21 -0.13 23.45
N THR A 590 9.03 -1.35 23.93
CA THR A 590 9.80 -1.92 25.05
C THR A 590 11.28 -2.11 24.70
N SER A 591 12.08 -2.40 25.72
CA SER A 591 13.48 -2.78 25.49
C SER A 591 13.56 -4.05 24.63
N GLY A 592 14.40 -4.04 23.59
CA GLY A 592 14.52 -5.16 22.66
C GLY A 592 13.49 -5.20 21.52
N ALA A 593 12.47 -4.35 21.50
CA ALA A 593 11.46 -4.28 20.43
C ALA A 593 12.01 -3.81 19.07
N GLY A 594 13.24 -3.29 19.01
CA GLY A 594 13.87 -2.83 17.77
C GLY A 594 13.88 -1.31 17.56
N LYS A 595 13.67 -0.48 18.60
CA LYS A 595 13.65 0.99 18.50
C LYS A 595 14.89 1.57 17.85
N THR A 596 16.09 1.25 18.40
CA THR A 596 17.36 1.76 17.88
C THR A 596 17.57 1.33 16.43
N PHE A 597 17.20 0.10 16.08
CA PHE A 597 17.23 -0.40 14.69
C PHE A 597 16.33 0.44 13.76
N THR A 598 15.07 0.63 14.15
CA THR A 598 14.10 1.42 13.36
C THR A 598 14.55 2.88 13.23
N MET A 599 15.07 3.46 14.32
CA MET A 599 15.58 4.84 14.33
C MET A 599 16.78 5.01 13.39
N GLN A 600 17.76 4.10 13.45
CA GLN A 600 18.92 4.12 12.57
C GLN A 600 18.54 3.88 11.11
N LEU A 601 17.61 2.96 10.83
CA LEU A 601 17.11 2.69 9.49
C LEU A 601 16.48 3.96 8.87
N LEU A 602 15.65 4.66 9.64
CA LEU A 602 15.07 5.94 9.22
C LEU A 602 16.14 6.99 8.97
N ALA A 603 17.10 7.13 9.88
CA ALA A 603 18.19 8.12 9.78
C ALA A 603 19.04 7.89 8.52
N LEU A 604 19.43 6.64 8.24
CA LEU A 604 20.19 6.29 7.03
C LEU A 604 19.39 6.58 5.75
N ARG A 605 18.10 6.24 5.74
CA ARG A 605 17.23 6.46 4.58
C ARG A 605 16.91 7.93 4.36
N MET A 606 16.79 8.73 5.41
CA MET A 606 16.70 10.19 5.31
C MET A 606 17.97 10.79 4.76
N ARG A 607 19.15 10.38 5.27
CA ARG A 607 20.44 10.81 4.72
C ARG A 607 20.57 10.47 3.23
N ARG A 608 20.19 9.28 2.84
CA ARG A 608 20.16 8.83 1.43
C ARG A 608 19.32 9.77 0.55
N LYS A 609 18.19 10.27 1.05
CA LYS A 609 17.31 11.23 0.36
C LYS A 609 17.91 12.66 0.31
N GLY A 610 19.00 12.94 1.03
CA GLY A 610 19.62 14.26 1.10
C GLY A 610 19.21 15.08 2.33
N THR A 611 18.39 14.53 3.23
CA THR A 611 18.03 15.17 4.49
C THR A 611 19.26 15.24 5.41
N GLN A 612 19.51 16.39 6.03
CA GLN A 612 20.56 16.54 7.03
C GLN A 612 20.10 15.87 8.35
N VAL A 613 20.93 14.97 8.88
CA VAL A 613 20.58 14.13 10.02
C VAL A 613 21.50 14.43 11.21
N PHE A 614 20.90 14.69 12.36
CA PHE A 614 21.56 14.83 13.65
C PHE A 614 21.01 13.77 14.61
N ILE A 615 21.87 13.02 15.27
CA ILE A 615 21.50 11.98 16.24
C ILE A 615 22.13 12.29 17.59
N LEU A 616 21.31 12.43 18.63
CA LEU A 616 21.73 12.48 20.02
C LEU A 616 21.57 11.09 20.65
N ALA A 617 22.68 10.52 21.09
CA ALA A 617 22.75 9.17 21.66
C ALA A 617 23.27 9.20 23.11
N PRO A 618 22.37 9.23 24.13
CA PRO A 618 22.76 9.40 25.52
C PRO A 618 23.23 8.13 26.21
N LEU A 619 22.80 6.95 25.76
CA LEU A 619 23.08 5.69 26.47
C LEU A 619 23.89 4.68 25.67
N LYS A 620 23.79 4.70 24.34
CA LYS A 620 24.33 3.64 23.47
C LYS A 620 25.01 4.20 22.23
N GLY A 621 25.78 5.27 22.36
CA GLY A 621 26.37 5.98 21.24
C GLY A 621 27.21 5.12 20.31
N HIS A 622 27.91 4.11 20.85
CA HIS A 622 28.70 3.15 20.06
C HIS A 622 27.89 2.35 19.03
N GLU A 623 26.57 2.14 19.24
CA GLU A 623 25.69 1.45 18.27
C GLU A 623 25.57 2.25 16.96
N PHE A 624 25.70 3.57 16.98
CA PHE A 624 25.57 4.46 15.83
C PHE A 624 26.87 4.65 15.06
N LEU A 625 28.03 4.30 15.64
CA LEU A 625 29.35 4.57 15.06
C LEU A 625 29.54 3.89 13.69
N ARG A 626 29.08 2.66 13.54
CA ARG A 626 29.23 1.87 12.31
C ARG A 626 28.47 2.52 11.16
N ALA A 627 27.19 2.79 11.36
CA ALA A 627 26.34 3.46 10.39
C ALA A 627 26.90 4.84 10.02
N CYS A 628 27.32 5.65 11.01
CA CYS A 628 27.90 6.96 10.82
C CYS A 628 29.13 6.92 9.91
N LYS A 629 30.11 6.05 10.19
CA LYS A 629 31.34 5.92 9.39
C LYS A 629 31.09 5.45 7.95
N ASN A 630 30.04 4.62 7.75
CA ASN A 630 29.73 4.08 6.42
C ASN A 630 28.96 5.04 5.52
N VAL A 631 28.40 6.12 6.04
CA VAL A 631 27.75 7.17 5.22
C VAL A 631 28.60 8.45 5.14
N GLY A 632 29.89 8.35 5.48
CA GLY A 632 30.78 9.53 5.52
C GLY A 632 30.41 10.54 6.60
N GLY A 633 29.69 10.10 7.64
CA GLY A 633 29.21 10.94 8.72
C GLY A 633 30.29 11.31 9.73
N GLU A 634 29.99 12.33 10.52
CA GLU A 634 30.83 12.79 11.62
C GLU A 634 30.35 12.24 12.96
N PHE A 635 31.25 11.65 13.73
CA PHE A 635 30.96 11.08 15.03
C PHE A 635 31.67 11.90 16.12
N ILE A 636 30.89 12.64 16.91
CA ILE A 636 31.35 13.53 17.97
C ILE A 636 31.09 12.82 19.31
N SER A 637 32.14 12.50 20.04
CA SER A 637 32.02 11.89 21.38
C SER A 637 32.33 12.92 22.46
N ILE A 638 31.33 13.24 23.27
CA ILE A 638 31.41 14.16 24.40
C ILE A 638 31.51 13.36 25.67
N SER A 639 32.69 13.30 26.25
CA SER A 639 32.96 12.59 27.51
C SER A 639 33.82 13.44 28.42
N PRO A 640 33.95 13.11 29.71
CA PRO A 640 34.82 13.89 30.66
C PRO A 640 36.26 13.99 30.25
N ALA A 641 36.75 13.04 29.41
CA ALA A 641 38.12 12.99 28.91
C ALA A 641 38.25 13.29 27.41
N SER A 642 37.16 13.67 26.76
CA SER A 642 37.15 13.92 25.31
C SER A 642 37.97 15.18 24.97
N LYS A 643 38.61 15.14 23.77
CA LYS A 643 39.21 16.31 23.15
C LYS A 643 38.19 17.14 22.34
N GLN A 644 37.01 16.60 22.10
CA GLN A 644 35.92 17.27 21.39
C GLN A 644 35.08 18.03 22.40
N CYS A 645 34.90 19.32 22.19
CA CYS A 645 34.31 20.23 23.14
C CYS A 645 33.24 21.10 22.48
N ILE A 646 32.20 21.40 23.23
CA ILE A 646 31.15 22.34 22.85
C ILE A 646 31.07 23.40 23.95
N ASN A 647 31.37 24.65 23.62
CA ASN A 647 31.25 25.77 24.54
C ASN A 647 29.79 26.21 24.69
N ILE A 648 29.17 25.97 25.83
CA ILE A 648 27.81 26.39 26.08
C ILE A 648 27.64 27.91 26.10
N MET A 649 28.72 28.67 26.45
CA MET A 649 28.71 30.12 26.44
C MET A 649 28.80 30.71 25.03
N GLU A 650 29.09 29.91 24.02
CA GLU A 650 29.28 30.39 22.66
C GLU A 650 27.97 30.89 22.04
N ILE A 651 27.99 32.15 21.55
CA ILE A 651 27.01 32.69 20.63
C ILE A 651 27.49 32.35 19.22
N ARG A 652 26.82 31.40 18.58
CA ARG A 652 27.21 30.93 17.27
C ARG A 652 26.69 31.84 16.18
N ARG A 653 27.52 32.05 15.17
CA ARG A 653 27.07 32.73 13.96
C ARG A 653 26.17 31.80 13.15
N VAL A 654 24.89 32.10 13.12
CA VAL A 654 23.90 31.38 12.34
C VAL A 654 23.76 32.12 11.01
N ASP A 655 24.11 31.47 9.91
CA ASP A 655 23.89 32.04 8.58
C ASP A 655 22.42 32.06 8.26
N GLN A 656 21.78 33.21 8.44
CA GLN A 656 20.33 33.41 8.16
C GLN A 656 20.11 34.07 6.81
N THR A 657 21.07 34.08 5.90
CA THR A 657 20.96 34.76 4.60
C THR A 657 19.75 34.24 3.82
N ALA A 658 19.52 32.90 3.80
CA ALA A 658 18.37 32.30 3.16
C ALA A 658 17.04 32.74 3.83
N ASN A 659 17.00 32.78 5.14
CA ASN A 659 15.82 33.19 5.90
C ASN A 659 15.54 34.71 5.74
N ALA A 660 16.56 35.54 5.70
CA ALA A 660 16.44 36.99 5.48
C ALA A 660 15.87 37.29 4.07
N ILE A 661 16.26 36.54 3.07
CA ILE A 661 15.70 36.64 1.71
C ILE A 661 14.21 36.30 1.71
N ILE A 662 13.80 35.27 2.48
CA ILE A 662 12.41 34.83 2.55
C ILE A 662 11.54 35.82 3.33
N ASP A 663 12.01 36.26 4.50
CA ASP A 663 11.21 37.08 5.42
C ASP A 663 11.30 38.59 5.11
N GLY A 664 12.31 39.03 4.35
CA GLY A 664 12.53 40.44 4.03
C GLY A 664 12.93 41.33 5.23
N VAL A 665 13.19 40.74 6.39
CA VAL A 665 13.49 41.47 7.67
C VAL A 665 14.64 40.77 8.37
N ILE A 666 15.60 41.57 8.81
CA ILE A 666 16.66 41.14 9.76
C ILE A 666 16.10 41.25 11.17
N ASN A 667 16.15 40.17 11.94
CA ASN A 667 15.64 40.13 13.31
C ASN A 667 16.52 41.01 14.23
N GLU A 668 16.03 42.14 14.71
CA GLU A 668 16.74 43.08 15.53
C GLU A 668 16.84 42.70 17.03
N ASN A 669 16.23 41.55 17.42
CA ASN A 669 16.25 41.12 18.81
C ASN A 669 17.66 40.79 19.27
N SER A 670 17.96 41.12 20.53
CA SER A 670 19.27 40.84 21.12
C SER A 670 19.58 39.36 21.17
N ILE A 671 20.64 38.95 20.47
CA ILE A 671 21.10 37.56 20.42
C ILE A 671 21.65 37.16 21.80
N LEU A 672 22.34 38.06 22.49
CA LEU A 672 22.83 37.85 23.85
C LEU A 672 21.71 37.57 24.83
N ALA A 673 20.60 38.32 24.81
CA ALA A 673 19.49 38.08 25.71
C ALA A 673 18.89 36.66 25.56
N ARG A 674 18.79 36.16 24.32
CA ARG A 674 18.37 34.80 24.04
C ARG A 674 19.36 33.77 24.58
N LYS A 675 20.66 34.01 24.40
CA LYS A 675 21.69 33.12 24.92
C LYS A 675 21.68 33.05 26.45
N ILE A 676 21.48 34.19 27.12
CA ILE A 676 21.35 34.21 28.58
C ILE A 676 20.16 33.37 29.06
N GLN A 677 19.02 33.40 28.35
CA GLN A 677 17.90 32.53 28.67
C GLN A 677 18.25 31.03 28.56
N GLN A 678 18.99 30.65 27.52
CA GLN A 678 19.47 29.25 27.37
C GLN A 678 20.44 28.88 28.50
N LEU A 679 21.34 29.81 28.90
CA LEU A 679 22.22 29.60 30.04
C LEU A 679 21.48 29.46 31.36
N HIS A 680 20.38 30.14 31.58
CA HIS A 680 19.51 29.89 32.74
C HIS A 680 18.95 28.49 32.79
N ILE A 681 18.61 27.86 31.62
CA ILE A 681 18.22 26.45 31.57
C ILE A 681 19.42 25.56 31.97
N PHE A 682 20.61 25.83 31.42
CA PHE A 682 21.82 25.08 31.72
C PHE A 682 22.15 25.10 33.22
N PHE A 683 22.18 26.31 33.82
CA PHE A 683 22.45 26.46 35.25
C PHE A 683 21.30 25.89 36.12
N GLY A 684 20.06 25.95 35.67
CA GLY A 684 18.94 25.32 36.35
C GLY A 684 18.97 23.79 36.33
N LEU A 685 19.58 23.16 35.32
CA LEU A 685 19.91 21.75 35.32
C LEU A 685 21.05 21.38 36.23
N LEU A 686 22.08 22.25 36.31
CA LEU A 686 23.25 22.04 37.18
C LEU A 686 22.94 22.31 38.65
N ILE A 687 22.05 23.24 38.94
CA ILE A 687 21.66 23.69 40.31
C ILE A 687 20.11 23.65 40.40
N PRO A 688 19.47 22.48 40.59
CA PRO A 688 18.01 22.38 40.57
C PRO A 688 17.33 23.17 41.70
N ASP A 689 17.98 23.37 42.82
CA ASP A 689 17.50 24.09 44.01
C ASP A 689 17.86 25.58 44.02
N MET A 690 18.20 26.19 42.86
CA MET A 690 18.52 27.60 42.72
C MET A 690 17.37 28.51 43.11
N THR A 691 17.62 29.42 44.03
CA THR A 691 16.64 30.41 44.49
C THR A 691 16.39 31.52 43.46
N HIS A 692 15.34 32.32 43.65
CA HIS A 692 15.06 33.46 42.78
C HIS A 692 16.12 34.55 42.87
N GLU A 693 16.73 34.75 44.06
CA GLU A 693 17.83 35.69 44.27
C GLU A 693 19.08 35.22 43.54
N GLU A 694 19.45 33.94 43.65
CA GLU A 694 20.61 33.38 42.93
C GLU A 694 20.41 33.48 41.42
N ARG A 695 19.17 33.32 40.92
CA ARG A 695 18.90 33.50 39.47
C ARG A 695 19.15 34.92 39.02
N GLN A 696 18.78 35.91 39.78
CA GLN A 696 19.05 37.31 39.45
C GLN A 696 20.53 37.63 39.48
N LEU A 697 21.24 37.17 40.52
CA LEU A 697 22.69 37.32 40.62
C LEU A 697 23.47 36.63 39.50
N LEU A 698 22.94 35.45 39.07
CA LEU A 698 23.47 34.73 37.89
C LEU A 698 23.30 35.55 36.61
N ASP A 699 22.11 36.11 36.40
CA ASP A 699 21.79 36.96 35.23
C ASP A 699 22.76 38.14 35.12
N GLU A 700 22.96 38.84 36.20
CA GLU A 700 23.92 39.94 36.26
C GLU A 700 25.37 39.50 36.02
N THR A 701 25.75 38.34 36.56
CA THR A 701 27.08 37.76 36.36
C THR A 701 27.31 37.36 34.93
N LEU A 702 26.29 36.72 34.25
CA LEU A 702 26.36 36.34 32.85
C LEU A 702 26.50 37.56 31.94
N ILE A 703 25.70 38.62 32.15
CA ILE A 703 25.81 39.86 31.39
C ILE A 703 27.20 40.49 31.58
N ARG A 704 27.71 40.53 32.80
CA ARG A 704 29.07 41.05 33.13
C ARG A 704 30.15 40.19 32.44
N THR A 705 30.00 38.88 32.40
CA THR A 705 30.96 37.96 31.76
C THR A 705 31.12 38.30 30.28
N TYR A 706 29.98 38.46 29.57
CA TYR A 706 30.03 38.84 28.15
C TYR A 706 30.55 40.27 27.95
N ALA A 707 30.20 41.18 28.81
CA ALA A 707 30.67 42.56 28.75
C ALA A 707 32.21 42.67 28.90
N LEU A 708 32.83 41.79 29.70
CA LEU A 708 34.32 41.74 29.82
C LEU A 708 34.98 41.32 28.51
N LYS A 709 34.31 40.57 27.64
CA LYS A 709 34.77 40.25 26.29
C LYS A 709 34.33 41.31 25.25
N GLY A 710 33.69 42.40 25.69
CA GLY A 710 33.22 43.48 24.84
C GLY A 710 31.89 43.15 24.09
N ILE A 711 31.14 42.17 24.54
CA ILE A 711 29.86 41.72 23.98
C ILE A 711 28.74 42.31 24.82
N THR A 712 27.80 43.00 24.19
CA THR A 712 26.65 43.67 24.82
C THR A 712 25.36 43.24 24.17
N HIS A 713 24.22 43.81 24.61
CA HIS A 713 22.90 43.56 23.98
C HIS A 713 22.79 44.09 22.54
N ASP A 714 23.73 44.92 22.11
CA ASP A 714 23.85 45.35 20.72
C ASP A 714 24.50 44.22 19.91
N ASN A 715 23.78 43.73 18.89
CA ASN A 715 24.26 42.64 18.06
C ASN A 715 25.54 42.95 17.30
N ASP A 716 25.83 44.22 16.97
CA ASP A 716 27.09 44.67 16.32
C ASP A 716 28.30 44.44 17.22
N SER A 717 28.11 44.41 18.53
CA SER A 717 29.21 44.13 19.50
C SER A 717 29.76 42.71 19.42
N LEU A 718 29.03 41.80 18.78
CA LEU A 718 29.48 40.41 18.57
C LEU A 718 30.59 40.31 17.53
N ILE A 719 30.65 41.24 16.58
CA ILE A 719 31.60 41.21 15.47
C ILE A 719 33.01 41.53 15.95
N ASP A 720 34.02 40.76 15.51
CA ASP A 720 35.40 41.05 15.80
C ASP A 720 35.84 42.35 15.08
N PRO A 721 36.36 43.34 15.79
CA PRO A 721 36.86 44.57 15.18
C PRO A 721 37.95 44.38 14.14
N THR A 722 38.68 43.26 14.20
CA THR A 722 39.79 42.95 13.28
C THR A 722 39.37 42.09 12.10
N ASP A 723 38.28 41.36 12.19
CA ASP A 723 37.75 40.47 11.15
C ASP A 723 36.22 40.49 11.12
N PRO A 724 35.59 41.28 10.23
CA PRO A 724 34.11 41.37 10.16
C PRO A 724 33.40 40.07 9.84
N GLU A 725 34.10 39.08 9.36
CA GLU A 725 33.56 37.75 9.09
C GLU A 725 33.51 36.83 10.32
N LYS A 726 34.17 37.23 11.42
CA LYS A 726 34.19 36.45 12.67
C LYS A 726 33.54 37.18 13.83
N TYR A 727 33.04 36.38 14.77
CA TYR A 727 32.63 36.89 16.08
C TYR A 727 33.84 36.99 17.01
N ARG A 728 33.74 37.84 18.02
CA ARG A 728 34.74 37.96 19.11
C ARG A 728 34.93 36.60 19.77
N GLU A 729 36.07 36.44 20.44
CA GLU A 729 36.29 35.29 21.31
C GLU A 729 35.23 35.22 22.37
N MET A 730 34.51 34.10 22.42
CA MET A 730 33.43 33.90 23.37
C MET A 730 33.95 33.54 24.76
N PRO A 731 33.25 33.96 25.84
CA PRO A 731 33.63 33.51 27.18
C PRO A 731 33.49 31.99 27.30
N ILE A 732 34.20 31.41 28.25
CA ILE A 732 34.11 30.02 28.69
C ILE A 732 33.58 29.95 30.10
N LEU A 733 33.24 28.73 30.60
CA LEU A 733 32.71 28.59 31.96
C LEU A 733 33.64 29.08 33.05
N GLU A 734 34.97 29.09 32.83
CA GLU A 734 35.97 29.64 33.75
C GLU A 734 35.82 31.15 33.94
N ASP A 735 35.46 31.89 32.88
CA ASP A 735 35.22 33.32 32.99
C ASP A 735 34.02 33.60 33.93
N VAL A 736 32.95 32.81 33.86
CA VAL A 736 31.81 32.91 34.77
C VAL A 736 32.19 32.48 36.18
N TYR A 737 32.94 31.37 36.31
CA TYR A 737 33.40 30.84 37.60
C TYR A 737 34.19 31.91 38.38
N ASN A 738 35.15 32.60 37.72
CA ASN A 738 35.96 33.61 38.36
C ASN A 738 35.12 34.75 38.93
N LEU A 739 34.09 35.18 38.20
CA LEU A 739 33.17 36.22 38.70
C LEU A 739 32.24 35.74 39.81
N LEU A 740 31.76 34.49 39.73
CA LEU A 740 30.90 33.91 40.78
C LEU A 740 31.62 33.73 42.13
N ILE A 741 32.94 33.51 42.12
CA ILE A 741 33.74 33.34 43.36
C ILE A 741 34.12 34.69 43.99
N GLU A 742 34.13 35.78 43.24
CA GLU A 742 34.42 37.12 43.77
C GLU A 742 33.40 37.55 44.84
N SER A 743 32.12 37.24 44.69
CA SER A 743 31.08 37.59 45.66
C SER A 743 30.78 36.45 46.63
N GLN A 744 30.51 36.77 47.87
CA GLN A 744 30.10 35.80 48.90
C GLN A 744 28.71 35.21 48.60
N GLU A 745 27.83 35.97 48.00
CA GLU A 745 26.42 35.62 47.69
C GLU A 745 26.34 34.60 46.53
N THR A 746 27.27 34.69 45.52
CA THR A 746 27.33 33.81 44.37
C THR A 746 28.28 32.64 44.55
N ARG A 747 29.04 32.60 45.62
CA ARG A 747 30.10 31.61 45.86
C ARG A 747 29.61 30.15 45.86
N ARG A 748 28.38 29.91 46.33
CA ARG A 748 27.75 28.59 46.27
C ARG A 748 27.68 28.09 44.82
N MET A 749 27.17 28.92 43.90
CA MET A 749 27.03 28.59 42.47
C MET A 749 28.42 28.35 41.84
N GLY A 750 29.42 29.21 42.15
CA GLY A 750 30.81 29.03 41.75
C GLY A 750 31.38 27.68 42.19
N ASN A 751 31.18 27.31 43.47
CA ASN A 751 31.67 26.02 44.00
C ASN A 751 31.02 24.80 43.27
N ILE A 752 29.77 24.88 42.88
CA ILE A 752 29.11 23.83 42.11
C ILE A 752 29.67 23.79 40.68
N LEU A 753 29.84 24.96 40.04
CA LEU A 753 30.41 25.09 38.70
C LEU A 753 31.88 24.61 38.64
N ASN A 754 32.61 24.62 39.75
CA ASN A 754 34.03 24.18 39.83
C ASN A 754 34.25 22.76 39.30
N ARG A 755 33.25 21.88 39.41
CA ARG A 755 33.31 20.53 38.84
C ARG A 755 33.50 20.52 37.32
N LEU A 756 32.92 21.49 36.64
CA LEU A 756 33.00 21.64 35.18
C LEU A 756 34.23 22.45 34.74
N VAL A 757 34.77 23.30 35.62
CA VAL A 757 35.92 24.19 35.30
C VAL A 757 37.24 23.55 35.63
N HIS A 758 37.45 23.10 36.85
CA HIS A 758 38.71 22.56 37.36
C HIS A 758 38.62 21.07 37.75
N GLY A 759 37.40 20.53 37.79
CA GLY A 759 37.14 19.14 38.20
C GLY A 759 37.24 18.12 37.08
N SER A 760 36.52 17.01 37.26
CA SER A 760 36.59 15.84 36.37
C SER A 760 35.91 16.04 35.00
N ALA A 761 35.13 17.09 34.79
CA ALA A 761 34.35 17.33 33.58
C ALA A 761 34.79 18.58 32.80
N LYS A 762 36.10 18.77 32.65
CA LYS A 762 36.71 19.94 31.98
C LYS A 762 36.34 20.12 30.52
N THR A 763 35.76 19.12 29.88
CA THR A 763 35.33 19.12 28.48
C THR A 763 34.35 20.25 28.17
N PHE A 764 33.58 20.71 29.17
CA PHE A 764 32.63 21.80 29.01
C PHE A 764 33.24 23.19 29.15
N ASN A 765 34.52 23.30 29.57
CA ASN A 765 35.23 24.55 29.80
C ASN A 765 36.30 24.81 28.75
N GLN A 766 35.98 24.70 27.48
CA GLN A 766 36.88 24.96 26.35
C GLN A 766 36.10 25.58 25.20
N GLN A 767 36.80 26.25 24.28
CA GLN A 767 36.16 26.71 23.03
C GLN A 767 35.68 25.53 22.17
N THR A 768 34.61 25.73 21.45
CA THR A 768 34.05 24.70 20.54
C THR A 768 35.07 24.35 19.46
N ASN A 769 35.34 23.08 19.29
CA ASN A 769 36.27 22.54 18.29
C ASN A 769 35.64 21.46 17.38
N VAL A 770 34.32 21.36 17.37
CA VAL A 770 33.52 20.44 16.54
C VAL A 770 32.64 21.23 15.60
N ASP A 771 32.32 20.65 14.43
CA ASP A 771 31.46 21.25 13.42
C ASP A 771 30.27 20.36 13.11
N LEU A 772 29.13 20.95 12.72
CA LEU A 772 27.90 20.29 12.31
C LEU A 772 27.60 20.48 10.81
N SER A 773 28.62 20.74 9.99
CA SER A 773 28.46 20.90 8.55
C SER A 773 28.19 19.59 7.83
N ASN A 774 28.58 18.46 8.42
CA ASN A 774 28.39 17.16 7.85
C ASN A 774 26.87 16.80 7.74
N PRO A 775 26.41 16.26 6.61
CA PRO A 775 25.01 15.87 6.43
C PRO A 775 24.53 14.76 7.38
N TYR A 776 25.42 14.02 8.03
CA TYR A 776 25.08 12.99 9.01
C TYR A 776 25.99 13.10 10.22
N THR A 777 25.50 13.61 11.31
CA THR A 777 26.28 13.83 12.53
C THR A 777 25.67 13.07 13.71
N VAL A 778 26.49 12.33 14.42
CA VAL A 778 26.15 11.63 15.67
C VAL A 778 26.87 12.30 16.83
N LEU A 779 26.11 12.70 17.85
CA LEU A 779 26.63 13.19 19.10
C LEU A 779 26.46 12.09 20.17
N ASP A 780 27.57 11.43 20.49
CA ASP A 780 27.64 10.40 21.51
C ASP A 780 28.00 11.04 22.85
N ILE A 781 27.09 10.92 23.80
CA ILE A 781 27.26 11.42 25.16
C ILE A 781 27.10 10.32 26.20
N SER A 782 27.22 9.04 25.78
CA SER A 782 26.96 7.85 26.60
C SER A 782 27.98 7.65 27.74
N GLU A 783 29.11 8.30 27.69
CA GLU A 783 30.12 8.27 28.77
C GLU A 783 29.82 9.26 29.92
N LEU A 784 28.84 10.16 29.72
CA LEU A 784 28.37 11.04 30.80
C LEU A 784 27.38 10.28 31.69
N THR A 785 27.46 10.51 33.00
CA THR A 785 26.61 9.80 33.97
C THR A 785 25.96 10.76 34.95
N GLY A 786 24.80 10.38 35.49
CA GLY A 786 24.05 11.18 36.47
C GLY A 786 23.68 12.56 35.94
N ASP A 787 23.87 13.60 36.77
CA ASP A 787 23.51 14.99 36.45
C ASP A 787 24.21 15.51 35.17
N LEU A 788 25.46 15.04 34.91
CA LEU A 788 26.21 15.43 33.73
C LEU A 788 25.61 14.93 32.45
N LEU A 789 24.86 13.82 32.46
CA LEU A 789 24.18 13.29 31.27
C LEU A 789 23.09 14.26 30.80
N THR A 790 22.22 14.72 31.72
CA THR A 790 21.16 15.68 31.39
C THR A 790 21.71 17.02 30.92
N VAL A 791 22.78 17.51 31.58
CA VAL A 791 23.47 18.72 31.17
C VAL A 791 24.10 18.55 29.78
N GLY A 792 24.77 17.43 29.53
CA GLY A 792 25.40 17.12 28.22
C GLY A 792 24.39 16.98 27.10
N MET A 793 23.22 16.32 27.38
CA MET A 793 22.12 16.26 26.42
C MET A 793 21.61 17.65 26.05
N PHE A 794 21.44 18.51 27.03
CA PHE A 794 21.00 19.89 26.78
C PHE A 794 21.99 20.68 25.93
N VAL A 795 23.30 20.62 26.29
CA VAL A 795 24.36 21.28 25.51
C VAL A 795 24.41 20.80 24.07
N ALA A 796 24.35 19.49 23.87
CA ALA A 796 24.35 18.89 22.54
C ALA A 796 23.11 19.28 21.72
N LEU A 797 21.93 19.27 22.36
CA LEU A 797 20.68 19.64 21.70
C LEU A 797 20.64 21.14 21.36
N ASP A 798 21.12 22.03 22.25
CA ASP A 798 21.25 23.48 21.99
C ASP A 798 22.18 23.73 20.78
N PHE A 799 23.28 23.00 20.70
CA PHE A 799 24.22 23.11 19.58
C PHE A 799 23.56 22.66 18.25
N VAL A 800 22.86 21.52 18.23
CA VAL A 800 22.15 21.04 17.03
C VAL A 800 21.01 21.98 16.67
N TRP A 801 20.30 22.50 17.66
CA TRP A 801 19.16 23.39 17.44
C TRP A 801 19.54 24.70 16.76
N ASP A 802 20.67 25.28 17.14
CA ASP A 802 21.20 26.46 16.46
C ASP A 802 21.49 26.17 14.98
N LYS A 803 22.09 25.03 14.68
CA LYS A 803 22.37 24.60 13.30
C LYS A 803 21.07 24.35 12.51
N ALA A 804 20.07 23.77 13.15
CA ALA A 804 18.77 23.51 12.50
C ALA A 804 18.02 24.80 12.09
N LYS A 805 18.30 25.94 12.72
CA LYS A 805 17.67 27.24 12.41
C LYS A 805 18.28 27.96 11.20
N GLU A 806 19.47 27.53 10.71
CA GLU A 806 20.23 28.28 9.69
C GLU A 806 19.46 28.47 8.36
N ASP A 807 18.91 27.40 7.80
CA ASP A 807 18.30 27.39 6.46
C ASP A 807 16.95 26.66 6.46
N ARG A 808 15.85 27.38 6.28
CA ARG A 808 14.48 26.83 6.25
C ARG A 808 14.16 26.01 5.02
N THR A 809 14.95 26.12 3.97
CA THR A 809 14.71 25.44 2.69
C THR A 809 15.21 24.01 2.66
N LYS A 810 16.15 23.67 3.56
CA LYS A 810 16.73 22.33 3.64
C LYS A 810 15.95 21.44 4.58
N GLU A 811 15.71 20.21 4.15
CA GLU A 811 15.17 19.17 5.03
C GLU A 811 16.21 18.75 6.07
N LYS A 812 15.80 18.67 7.33
CA LYS A 812 16.65 18.22 8.44
C LYS A 812 15.86 17.41 9.44
N ALA A 813 16.55 16.45 10.09
CA ALA A 813 15.96 15.61 11.11
C ALA A 813 16.85 15.55 12.35
N ILE A 814 16.28 15.82 13.51
CA ILE A 814 16.93 15.71 14.82
C ILE A 814 16.39 14.46 15.50
N PHE A 815 17.22 13.46 15.66
CA PHE A 815 16.89 12.20 16.34
C PHE A 815 17.35 12.28 17.79
N LEU A 816 16.39 12.11 18.70
CA LEU A 816 16.58 12.11 20.15
C LEU A 816 16.33 10.69 20.67
N ASP A 817 17.39 9.94 20.92
CA ASP A 817 17.26 8.65 21.60
C ASP A 817 17.05 8.89 23.09
N GLU A 818 16.25 8.04 23.73
CA GLU A 818 15.92 8.07 25.16
C GLU A 818 15.53 9.46 25.68
N VAL A 819 14.65 10.15 24.94
CA VAL A 819 14.24 11.55 25.23
C VAL A 819 13.67 11.76 26.65
N TRP A 820 13.19 10.67 27.31
CA TRP A 820 12.69 10.73 28.67
C TRP A 820 13.73 11.25 29.68
N GLN A 821 15.01 11.14 29.38
CA GLN A 821 16.10 11.72 30.20
C GLN A 821 15.98 13.24 30.34
N LEU A 822 15.42 13.94 29.36
CA LEU A 822 15.21 15.39 29.39
C LEU A 822 13.83 15.83 29.84
N ILE A 823 12.83 14.92 29.84
CA ILE A 823 11.43 15.25 30.10
C ILE A 823 10.83 14.44 31.24
N GLY A 824 11.54 13.46 31.79
CA GLY A 824 11.12 12.59 32.88
C GLY A 824 11.30 13.20 34.27
N SER A 825 11.02 12.40 35.30
CA SER A 825 11.06 12.81 36.71
C SER A 825 12.43 13.31 37.19
N SER A 826 13.51 12.88 36.53
CA SER A 826 14.88 13.29 36.84
C SER A 826 15.27 14.65 36.24
N SER A 827 14.46 15.22 35.38
CA SER A 827 14.73 16.49 34.69
C SER A 827 13.98 17.66 35.35
N ASN A 828 14.26 18.87 34.90
CA ASN A 828 13.52 20.04 35.32
C ASN A 828 12.52 20.51 34.25
N SER A 829 11.51 21.28 34.67
CA SER A 829 10.45 21.76 33.79
C SER A 829 10.96 22.68 32.66
N MET A 830 12.05 23.41 32.88
CA MET A 830 12.63 24.31 31.88
C MET A 830 13.27 23.54 30.72
N ALA A 831 13.99 22.46 31.00
CA ALA A 831 14.58 21.61 29.96
C ALA A 831 13.47 20.86 29.19
N ALA A 832 12.46 20.37 29.90
CA ALA A 832 11.31 19.70 29.28
C ALA A 832 10.50 20.65 28.39
N GLU A 833 10.33 21.93 28.78
CA GLU A 833 9.69 22.95 27.96
C GLU A 833 10.52 23.25 26.70
N PHE A 834 11.85 23.35 26.82
CA PHE A 834 12.75 23.55 25.66
C PHE A 834 12.62 22.41 24.63
N VAL A 835 12.62 21.16 25.07
CA VAL A 835 12.39 20.02 24.16
C VAL A 835 11.01 20.11 23.50
N LEU A 836 9.98 20.40 24.29
CA LEU A 836 8.61 20.53 23.75
C LEU A 836 8.50 21.70 22.74
N GLU A 837 9.21 22.81 22.99
CA GLU A 837 9.25 23.94 22.07
C GLU A 837 9.85 23.53 20.73
N ILE A 838 10.96 22.76 20.71
CA ILE A 838 11.54 22.23 19.46
C ILE A 838 10.47 21.46 18.67
N PHE A 839 9.74 20.54 19.29
CA PHE A 839 8.67 19.78 18.61
C PHE A 839 7.54 20.67 18.07
N LYS A 840 7.27 21.81 18.71
CA LYS A 840 6.23 22.75 18.27
C LYS A 840 6.66 23.57 17.05
N ILE A 841 7.94 24.00 17.00
CA ILE A 841 8.37 25.04 16.04
C ILE A 841 9.29 24.54 14.93
N ILE A 842 9.90 23.35 15.03
CA ILE A 842 10.91 22.82 14.08
C ILE A 842 10.37 22.75 12.64
N ARG A 843 9.07 22.50 12.48
CA ARG A 843 8.41 22.54 11.16
C ARG A 843 8.64 23.88 10.45
N GLY A 844 8.62 24.99 11.19
CA GLY A 844 8.86 26.35 10.64
C GLY A 844 10.27 26.55 10.10
N TYR A 845 11.19 25.67 10.46
CA TYR A 845 12.59 25.66 9.99
C TYR A 845 12.89 24.53 9.00
N GLY A 846 11.86 23.92 8.39
CA GLY A 846 12.04 22.82 7.44
C GLY A 846 12.49 21.51 8.08
N GLY A 847 12.30 21.36 9.39
CA GLY A 847 12.84 20.26 10.15
C GLY A 847 11.82 19.27 10.68
N SER A 848 12.33 18.12 11.14
CA SER A 848 11.64 17.05 11.83
C SER A 848 12.33 16.76 13.16
N ALA A 849 11.57 16.66 14.24
CA ALA A 849 12.04 16.10 15.50
C ALA A 849 11.55 14.66 15.63
N VAL A 850 12.48 13.74 15.80
CA VAL A 850 12.23 12.31 15.96
C VAL A 850 12.65 11.91 17.37
N CYS A 851 11.72 11.41 18.18
CA CYS A 851 12.03 10.90 19.51
C CYS A 851 11.84 9.39 19.58
N ALA A 852 12.74 8.74 20.33
CA ALA A 852 12.59 7.35 20.74
C ALA A 852 12.49 7.24 22.27
N THR A 853 11.61 6.38 22.76
CA THR A 853 11.49 6.13 24.20
C THR A 853 11.13 4.67 24.50
N GLN A 854 11.71 4.15 25.55
CA GLN A 854 11.38 2.82 26.10
C GLN A 854 10.68 2.91 27.46
N ASP A 855 10.88 3.98 28.19
CA ASP A 855 10.25 4.19 29.50
C ASP A 855 9.07 5.14 29.36
N LEU A 856 7.87 4.57 29.20
CA LEU A 856 6.64 5.34 29.10
C LEU A 856 6.20 5.90 30.45
N SER A 857 6.56 5.24 31.56
CA SER A 857 6.24 5.71 32.90
C SER A 857 6.95 7.02 33.19
N ASP A 858 8.25 7.08 32.92
CA ASP A 858 9.04 8.29 33.10
C ASP A 858 8.72 9.37 32.04
N PHE A 859 8.46 8.95 30.83
CA PHE A 859 8.06 9.87 29.73
C PHE A 859 6.79 10.67 30.05
N PHE A 860 5.88 10.10 30.83
CA PHE A 860 4.63 10.77 31.27
C PHE A 860 4.65 11.20 32.75
N SER A 861 5.81 11.24 33.43
CA SER A 861 5.87 11.50 34.87
C SER A 861 5.85 12.98 35.24
N LEU A 862 6.65 13.81 34.56
CA LEU A 862 6.87 15.20 34.91
C LEU A 862 5.60 16.05 34.67
N ASP A 863 5.18 16.84 35.66
CA ASP A 863 3.99 17.71 35.62
C ASP A 863 2.71 16.97 35.14
N GLY A 864 2.46 15.77 35.63
CA GLY A 864 1.29 14.98 35.25
C GLY A 864 1.27 14.55 33.79
N GLY A 865 2.43 14.45 33.17
CA GLY A 865 2.63 14.05 31.79
C GLY A 865 2.42 15.16 30.76
N LYS A 866 2.43 16.42 31.17
CA LYS A 866 2.24 17.58 30.29
C LYS A 866 3.19 17.55 29.09
N TYR A 867 4.48 17.32 29.33
CA TYR A 867 5.53 17.36 28.32
C TYR A 867 5.48 16.16 27.39
N GLY A 868 5.38 14.93 27.94
CA GLY A 868 5.27 13.72 27.15
C GLY A 868 4.03 13.72 26.25
N LYS A 869 2.86 14.09 26.80
CA LYS A 869 1.63 14.26 26.01
C LYS A 869 1.78 15.35 24.95
N GLY A 870 2.48 16.45 25.29
CA GLY A 870 2.77 17.54 24.37
C GLY A 870 3.61 17.09 23.18
N ILE A 871 4.68 16.33 23.41
CA ILE A 871 5.53 15.76 22.35
C ILE A 871 4.75 14.78 21.47
N ILE A 872 4.02 13.84 22.06
CA ILE A 872 3.20 12.86 21.31
C ILE A 872 2.14 13.57 20.45
N ASN A 873 1.51 14.61 20.96
CA ASN A 873 0.52 15.37 20.20
C ASN A 873 1.14 16.15 19.02
N ASN A 874 2.40 16.57 19.15
CA ASN A 874 3.15 17.24 18.09
C ASN A 874 3.89 16.28 17.17
N ALA A 875 4.05 15.01 17.51
CA ALA A 875 4.53 13.95 16.62
C ALA A 875 3.33 13.38 15.86
N LYS A 876 3.10 13.82 14.62
CA LYS A 876 1.93 13.39 13.84
C LYS A 876 2.10 11.99 13.28
N THR A 877 3.32 11.55 13.07
CA THR A 877 3.63 10.16 12.72
C THR A 877 4.15 9.44 13.96
N LYS A 878 3.60 8.29 14.27
CA LYS A 878 4.01 7.45 15.40
C LYS A 878 4.31 6.05 14.89
N ILE A 879 5.42 5.51 15.33
CA ILE A 879 5.80 4.11 15.12
C ILE A 879 5.74 3.43 16.48
N ILE A 880 4.80 2.49 16.62
CA ILE A 880 4.58 1.76 17.85
C ILE A 880 5.03 0.32 17.61
N LEU A 881 6.09 -0.06 18.25
CA LEU A 881 6.63 -1.42 18.24
C LEU A 881 5.96 -2.27 19.33
N ASN A 882 6.49 -3.44 19.60
CA ASN A 882 5.97 -4.28 20.68
C ASN A 882 5.95 -3.51 22.03
N LEU A 883 4.84 -3.64 22.75
CA LEU A 883 4.64 -3.15 24.11
C LEU A 883 4.13 -4.31 24.98
N GLU A 884 4.46 -4.28 26.26
CA GLU A 884 3.85 -5.16 27.25
C GLU A 884 2.39 -4.74 27.51
N ASP A 885 1.56 -5.69 28.01
CA ASP A 885 0.12 -5.49 28.20
C ASP A 885 -0.19 -4.22 29.02
N ASP A 886 0.49 -4.04 30.14
CA ASP A 886 0.28 -2.90 31.05
C ASP A 886 0.70 -1.57 30.41
N GLU A 887 1.78 -1.55 29.64
CA GLU A 887 2.28 -0.37 28.94
C GLU A 887 1.35 0.00 27.79
N ALA A 888 0.89 -0.99 27.01
CA ALA A 888 -0.03 -0.80 25.91
C ALA A 888 -1.36 -0.17 26.38
N MET A 889 -1.89 -0.64 27.51
CA MET A 889 -3.11 -0.08 28.10
C MET A 889 -2.91 1.36 28.61
N ARG A 890 -1.76 1.69 29.20
CA ARG A 890 -1.46 3.05 29.68
C ARG A 890 -1.40 4.07 28.55
N VAL A 891 -0.91 3.68 27.38
CA VAL A 891 -0.79 4.60 26.24
C VAL A 891 -2.01 4.60 25.33
N GLN A 892 -2.97 3.71 25.55
CA GLN A 892 -4.16 3.58 24.71
C GLN A 892 -4.87 4.93 24.51
N ASP A 893 -5.19 5.61 25.60
CA ASP A 893 -5.87 6.90 25.56
C ASP A 893 -5.00 8.02 24.99
N ALA A 894 -3.70 8.03 25.35
CA ALA A 894 -2.76 9.07 24.88
C ALA A 894 -2.51 8.99 23.38
N LEU A 895 -2.47 7.77 22.83
CA LEU A 895 -2.23 7.49 21.42
C LEU A 895 -3.54 7.30 20.62
N LYS A 896 -4.69 7.24 21.31
CA LYS A 896 -6.03 6.99 20.74
C LYS A 896 -6.10 5.66 19.98
N LEU A 897 -5.55 4.61 20.57
CA LEU A 897 -5.52 3.28 19.97
C LEU A 897 -6.81 2.52 20.26
N THR A 898 -7.21 1.69 19.31
CA THR A 898 -8.35 0.79 19.44
C THR A 898 -7.95 -0.51 20.16
N ASP A 899 -8.91 -1.25 20.67
CA ASP A 899 -8.65 -2.55 21.32
C ASP A 899 -8.02 -3.55 20.32
N ALA A 900 -8.38 -3.48 19.05
CA ALA A 900 -7.80 -4.30 17.99
C ALA A 900 -6.33 -3.96 17.74
N GLU A 901 -5.96 -2.69 17.80
CA GLU A 901 -4.57 -2.24 17.67
C GLU A 901 -3.73 -2.64 18.87
N ILE A 902 -4.25 -2.48 20.08
CA ILE A 902 -3.59 -2.95 21.31
C ILE A 902 -3.32 -4.45 21.23
N ALA A 903 -4.32 -5.26 20.83
CA ALA A 903 -4.15 -6.71 20.68
C ALA A 903 -3.08 -7.09 19.64
N ASN A 904 -2.88 -6.27 18.60
CA ASN A 904 -1.80 -6.46 17.63
C ASN A 904 -0.44 -6.04 18.21
N ILE A 905 -0.36 -4.88 18.87
CA ILE A 905 0.88 -4.31 19.43
C ILE A 905 1.53 -5.27 20.43
N ILE A 906 0.73 -5.85 21.31
CA ILE A 906 1.20 -6.84 22.33
C ILE A 906 1.80 -8.08 21.66
N ARG A 907 1.30 -8.47 20.49
CA ARG A 907 1.72 -9.67 19.75
C ARG A 907 2.79 -9.40 18.67
N PHE A 908 3.27 -8.18 18.53
CA PHE A 908 4.28 -7.92 17.52
C PHE A 908 5.58 -8.66 17.84
N GLU A 909 6.09 -9.34 16.84
CA GLU A 909 7.44 -9.86 16.83
C GLU A 909 8.43 -8.74 16.50
N ARG A 910 9.71 -8.93 16.79
CA ARG A 910 10.78 -8.01 16.42
C ARG A 910 10.77 -7.72 14.92
N GLY A 911 10.81 -6.45 14.56
CA GLY A 911 10.71 -6.01 13.17
C GLY A 911 9.28 -5.73 12.66
N ASN A 912 8.28 -5.89 13.52
CA ASN A 912 6.90 -5.49 13.24
C ASN A 912 6.50 -4.28 14.06
N GLY A 913 5.59 -3.47 13.54
CA GLY A 913 5.08 -2.31 14.25
C GLY A 913 3.77 -1.79 13.66
N LEU A 914 3.16 -0.87 14.39
CA LEU A 914 2.02 -0.07 13.95
C LEU A 914 2.51 1.32 13.58
N ILE A 915 2.23 1.78 12.37
CA ILE A 915 2.42 3.17 11.97
C ILE A 915 1.09 3.87 12.06
N SER A 916 1.06 4.92 12.88
CA SER A 916 -0.08 5.82 13.01
C SER A 916 0.31 7.17 12.43
N THR A 917 -0.39 7.63 11.40
CA THR A 917 -0.19 8.97 10.83
C THR A 917 -1.53 9.59 10.47
N ASN A 918 -1.70 10.86 10.82
CA ASN A 918 -2.98 11.56 10.74
C ASN A 918 -4.10 10.79 11.48
N SER A 919 -5.02 10.16 10.74
CA SER A 919 -6.10 9.30 11.27
C SER A 919 -6.00 7.86 10.76
N ASN A 920 -4.95 7.52 10.02
CA ASN A 920 -4.77 6.22 9.42
C ASN A 920 -3.70 5.43 10.15
N HIS A 921 -3.99 4.17 10.39
CA HIS A 921 -3.11 3.23 11.09
C HIS A 921 -2.88 2.01 10.22
N ILE A 922 -1.64 1.55 10.14
CA ILE A 922 -1.26 0.34 9.39
C ILE A 922 -0.27 -0.50 10.18
N THR A 923 -0.38 -1.81 10.08
CA THR A 923 0.63 -2.72 10.60
C THR A 923 1.70 -2.97 9.54
N VAL A 924 2.96 -2.82 9.90
CA VAL A 924 4.08 -2.91 8.99
C VAL A 924 5.09 -3.94 9.46
N GLU A 925 5.67 -4.67 8.53
CA GLU A 925 6.90 -5.42 8.68
C GLU A 925 8.04 -4.57 8.11
N PHE A 926 8.94 -4.09 8.98
CA PHE A 926 10.08 -3.29 8.56
C PHE A 926 11.04 -4.11 7.73
N LYS A 927 11.36 -3.63 6.54
CA LYS A 927 12.30 -4.30 5.62
C LYS A 927 13.58 -3.48 5.53
N ALA A 928 14.70 -4.11 5.79
CA ALA A 928 16.03 -3.55 5.59
C ALA A 928 16.80 -4.42 4.61
N SER A 929 17.70 -3.81 3.84
CA SER A 929 18.62 -4.53 2.98
C SER A 929 19.68 -5.27 3.81
N ASP A 930 20.43 -6.15 3.19
CA ASP A 930 21.50 -6.87 3.89
C ASP A 930 22.63 -5.92 4.32
N LEU A 931 22.94 -4.89 3.50
CA LEU A 931 23.89 -3.86 3.85
C LEU A 931 23.38 -3.00 5.02
N GLU A 932 22.13 -2.51 4.96
CA GLU A 932 21.54 -1.75 6.06
C GLU A 932 21.56 -2.57 7.37
N LYS A 933 21.19 -3.85 7.33
CA LYS A 933 21.25 -4.73 8.51
C LYS A 933 22.65 -4.83 9.08
N GLN A 934 23.66 -5.05 8.25
CA GLN A 934 25.05 -5.11 8.69
C GLN A 934 25.52 -3.81 9.37
N LEU A 935 25.04 -2.66 8.90
CA LEU A 935 25.42 -1.36 9.45
C LEU A 935 24.75 -1.05 10.79
N ILE A 936 23.47 -1.46 10.97
CA ILE A 936 22.66 -1.01 12.12
C ILE A 936 22.31 -2.12 13.12
N THR A 937 22.66 -3.39 12.84
CA THR A 937 22.34 -4.47 13.77
C THR A 937 23.02 -4.29 15.13
N THR A 938 22.27 -4.55 16.18
CA THR A 938 22.71 -4.61 17.56
C THR A 938 22.63 -6.04 18.12
N ASP A 939 22.21 -6.99 17.28
CA ASP A 939 22.08 -8.40 17.67
C ASP A 939 23.46 -9.05 17.81
N ARG A 940 23.69 -9.70 18.96
CA ARG A 940 24.98 -10.32 19.30
C ARG A 940 25.39 -11.40 18.30
N TYR A 941 24.42 -12.17 17.81
CA TYR A 941 24.69 -13.26 16.89
C TYR A 941 25.11 -12.72 15.51
N GLU A 942 24.37 -11.74 14.98
CA GLU A 942 24.69 -11.08 13.72
C GLU A 942 26.03 -10.34 13.81
N LEU A 943 26.32 -9.67 14.93
CA LEU A 943 27.62 -9.02 15.18
C LEU A 943 28.78 -10.04 15.15
N SER A 944 28.59 -11.22 15.70
CA SER A 944 29.62 -12.27 15.67
C SER A 944 29.90 -12.78 14.28
N GLN A 945 28.90 -12.84 13.40
CA GLN A 945 29.06 -13.19 11.99
C GLN A 945 29.85 -12.12 11.22
N ILE A 946 29.57 -10.84 11.46
CA ILE A 946 30.29 -9.72 10.86
C ILE A 946 31.79 -9.80 11.22
N VAL A 947 32.12 -10.07 12.49
CA VAL A 947 33.52 -10.22 12.93
C VAL A 947 34.20 -11.41 12.27
N GLN A 948 33.50 -12.52 12.09
CA GLN A 948 34.05 -13.71 11.40
C GLN A 948 34.34 -13.44 9.92
N THR A 949 33.42 -12.73 9.22
CA THR A 949 33.60 -12.37 7.79
C THR A 949 34.74 -11.36 7.59
N HIS A 950 35.06 -10.53 8.54
CA HIS A 950 36.22 -9.61 8.45
C HIS A 950 37.57 -10.28 8.79
N ASN A 951 37.56 -11.43 9.45
CA ASN A 951 38.79 -12.19 9.82
C ASN A 951 39.14 -13.26 8.78
N THR A 952 38.28 -13.51 7.79
CA THR A 952 38.52 -14.36 6.61
C THR A 952 38.89 -13.53 5.40
#